data_ea9765f4aef7583d1a27a147c1dd4bd5
#
_entry.id   ea9765f4aef7583d1a27a147c1dd4bd5
#
_cell.length_a   1.000
_cell.length_b   1.000
_cell.length_c   1.000
_cell.angle_alpha   90.00
_cell.angle_beta   90.00
_cell.angle_gamma   90.00
#
_symmetry.space_group_name_H-M   'P 1'
#
loop_
_entity.id
_entity.type
_entity.pdbx_description
1 polymer ?
#
loop_
_entity_poly.entity_id
_entity_poly.type
_entity_poly.pdbx_seq_one_letter_code
_entity_poly.pdbx_strand_id
1 'polypeptide(L)'
;MVKKKLKLLFIFLILLVVAGCGKEKDTTEEEIEYRETSVFFSIPEKENYFELLGVTDDFFYYSVVQTKETEGNLADERLFYQGTLEESPKTKLIAALVDPIYRGCFMETDSKGNDEIYLLLGEEKEGKRGYYIVDIEKETKCFLADELFSNDAPNRFIKLEDGRFLVLTSEYCVLVEADGATGASVKCPTDSYRGLVAVDKDTVGITYFDGNEQTTYMSILDLTTNRLNEGIKIAGDGTLLASSAGEIVFFDADAIWSYEPYSNQAEVLLGLKGRNIVSRDVSAIKVVDEGIRVFGLNSDGTSAKYTLYTRNDGENLPESSADSSKNNAYGKQVIYLYDYADQLPQDMTNPIDAFNERNDSFQVVVKDYQYKDEYDAAQMIASGDYPDIIYSTYNTFIAGLVDKDCLEDLSAYIDRSSNLSMEDLSGNVVEAYTDQVSGKLFALPDHYTIETLYGTKAELEEGGWTTEEFLDWLAEHPNAQALHFPTKRDIFDVCIDGMLEQSNGKINLNEEELKLFAEKLKNLEMVDTSEYSLNEMMELYENDASRLGDNIENLGQIAIAENEYKEEFVVKGYPGADGMPRAYINSPAMSILSTSEVKQGAYEFLEFYLMYVEKTQGEAMREHGTFRLTIDRDSMEKAKQRLLQTTDFLGTPCTFTERQVDEVLDIIPYVRRKDYSLDILRNLIWEELEYYFEGKKELEETCRIIQSRAQMYLEEREIAE
;
A
#
# COMPACT_ATOMS: atom_id res chain seq x y z
N MET A 1 59.42 13.71 -12.48
CA MET A 1 59.20 14.21 -11.09
C MET A 1 57.77 14.65 -10.81
N VAL A 2 57.08 15.29 -11.72
CA VAL A 2 55.70 15.79 -11.52
C VAL A 2 54.69 14.64 -11.35
N LYS A 3 54.74 13.57 -12.11
CA LYS A 3 53.83 12.40 -12.01
C LYS A 3 53.94 11.63 -10.67
N LYS A 4 55.12 11.64 -10.00
CA LYS A 4 55.25 11.02 -8.68
C LYS A 4 54.68 11.88 -7.57
N LYS A 5 54.72 13.21 -7.70
CA LYS A 5 54.10 14.13 -6.73
C LYS A 5 52.56 14.13 -6.81
N LEU A 6 52.03 13.95 -8.02
CA LEU A 6 50.57 13.84 -8.19
C LEU A 6 49.98 12.54 -7.60
N LYS A 7 50.68 11.40 -7.75
CA LYS A 7 50.28 10.14 -7.10
C LYS A 7 50.37 10.20 -5.57
N LEU A 8 51.40 10.89 -5.02
CA LEU A 8 51.48 11.08 -3.57
C LEU A 8 50.39 12.00 -3.03
N LEU A 9 49.98 13.05 -3.79
CA LEU A 9 48.89 13.94 -3.43
C LEU A 9 47.54 13.22 -3.46
N PHE A 10 47.33 12.33 -4.43
CA PHE A 10 46.12 11.52 -4.53
C PHE A 10 46.00 10.49 -3.40
N ILE A 11 47.12 9.84 -3.02
CA ILE A 11 47.15 8.92 -1.88
C ILE A 11 46.94 9.68 -0.56
N PHE A 12 47.47 10.91 -0.44
CA PHE A 12 47.26 11.74 0.75
C PHE A 12 45.82 12.28 0.84
N LEU A 13 45.15 12.53 -0.31
CA LEU A 13 43.71 12.90 -0.34
C LEU A 13 42.79 11.72 0.03
N ILE A 14 43.13 10.50 -0.44
CA ILE A 14 42.40 9.28 -0.07
C ILE A 14 42.61 8.96 1.42
N LEU A 15 43.80 9.16 1.96
CA LEU A 15 44.07 8.98 3.39
C LEU A 15 43.41 10.06 4.27
N LEU A 16 43.17 11.29 3.75
CA LEU A 16 42.44 12.33 4.45
C LEU A 16 40.94 12.09 4.42
N VAL A 17 40.40 11.47 3.36
CA VAL A 17 38.98 11.07 3.29
C VAL A 17 38.73 9.87 4.22
N VAL A 18 39.63 8.94 4.34
CA VAL A 18 39.54 7.80 5.28
C VAL A 18 39.80 8.21 6.74
N ALA A 19 40.55 9.31 6.97
CA ALA A 19 40.79 9.83 8.33
C ALA A 19 39.75 10.88 8.78
N GLY A 20 38.87 11.30 7.85
CA GLY A 20 37.76 12.24 8.11
C GLY A 20 36.43 11.58 8.42
N CYS A 21 36.31 10.27 8.28
CA CYS A 21 35.22 9.51 8.91
C CYS A 21 35.48 9.56 10.41
N GLY A 22 34.77 10.47 11.07
CA GLY A 22 34.77 10.60 12.51
C GLY A 22 34.49 9.23 13.10
N LYS A 23 35.23 8.87 14.14
CA LYS A 23 34.78 7.87 15.08
C LYS A 23 33.38 8.32 15.51
N GLU A 24 32.34 7.62 15.00
CA GLU A 24 31.15 7.47 15.78
C GLU A 24 31.62 7.03 17.17
N LYS A 25 31.30 7.83 18.15
CA LYS A 25 31.36 7.36 19.50
C LYS A 25 30.48 6.10 19.51
N ASP A 26 31.09 4.93 19.74
CA ASP A 26 30.42 3.83 20.39
C ASP A 26 29.90 4.37 21.73
N THR A 27 28.78 5.04 21.72
CA THR A 27 27.86 5.00 22.82
C THR A 27 27.23 3.62 22.66
N THR A 28 27.78 2.65 23.37
CA THR A 28 27.02 1.51 23.83
C THR A 28 25.92 2.12 24.72
N GLU A 29 24.84 2.64 24.06
CA GLU A 29 23.56 2.75 24.70
C GLU A 29 23.21 1.31 25.07
N GLU A 30 23.08 1.05 26.37
CA GLU A 30 22.51 -0.20 26.86
C GLU A 30 21.15 -0.28 26.16
N GLU A 31 21.00 -1.14 25.15
CA GLU A 31 19.73 -1.41 24.51
C GLU A 31 18.78 -1.85 25.63
N ILE A 32 17.80 -1.01 25.92
CA ILE A 32 16.77 -1.32 26.93
C ILE A 32 16.01 -2.50 26.38
N GLU A 33 16.20 -3.66 27.01
CA GLU A 33 15.56 -4.88 26.58
C GLU A 33 14.11 -4.90 27.07
N TYR A 34 13.16 -5.05 26.15
CA TYR A 34 11.74 -5.13 26.44
C TYR A 34 11.23 -6.55 26.26
N ARG A 35 10.41 -7.00 27.20
CA ARG A 35 9.63 -8.23 27.07
C ARG A 35 8.30 -7.91 26.38
N GLU A 36 8.00 -8.63 25.31
CA GLU A 36 6.76 -8.50 24.54
C GLU A 36 5.69 -9.47 25.08
N THR A 37 4.48 -8.98 25.26
CA THR A 37 3.29 -9.81 25.59
C THR A 37 2.12 -9.29 24.77
N SER A 38 1.61 -10.12 23.85
CA SER A 38 0.49 -9.75 22.97
C SER A 38 -0.81 -10.39 23.45
N VAL A 39 -1.90 -9.63 23.34
CA VAL A 39 -3.26 -10.10 23.57
C VAL A 39 -4.07 -9.83 22.33
N PHE A 40 -4.69 -10.87 21.79
CA PHE A 40 -5.58 -10.80 20.64
C PHE A 40 -7.02 -10.86 21.11
N PHE A 41 -7.88 -10.09 20.53
CA PHE A 41 -9.30 -10.14 20.81
C PHE A 41 -10.14 -9.95 19.54
N SER A 42 -11.16 -10.78 19.39
CA SER A 42 -12.11 -10.69 18.30
C SER A 42 -13.12 -9.59 18.56
N ILE A 43 -13.46 -8.83 17.55
CA ILE A 43 -14.50 -7.81 17.60
C ILE A 43 -15.84 -8.50 17.34
N PRO A 44 -16.86 -8.33 18.18
CA PRO A 44 -18.10 -9.12 18.12
C PRO A 44 -18.96 -8.90 16.89
N GLU A 45 -18.78 -7.80 16.17
CA GLU A 45 -19.67 -7.35 15.08
C GLU A 45 -18.94 -7.36 13.74
N LYS A 46 -18.92 -8.50 13.09
CA LYS A 46 -18.09 -8.82 11.92
C LYS A 46 -18.49 -8.17 10.59
N GLU A 47 -19.59 -7.43 10.50
CA GLU A 47 -20.15 -7.04 9.19
C GLU A 47 -20.06 -5.54 8.87
N ASN A 48 -19.37 -4.73 9.69
CA ASN A 48 -19.47 -3.28 9.60
C ASN A 48 -18.13 -2.59 9.69
N TYR A 49 -18.03 -1.38 9.12
CA TYR A 49 -16.85 -0.55 9.23
C TYR A 49 -16.52 -0.28 10.70
N PHE A 50 -15.31 -0.66 11.11
CA PHE A 50 -14.79 -0.56 12.46
C PHE A 50 -13.73 0.55 12.55
N GLU A 51 -13.76 1.32 13.61
CA GLU A 51 -12.76 2.35 13.90
C GLU A 51 -12.41 2.33 15.39
N LEU A 52 -11.13 2.13 15.72
CA LEU A 52 -10.64 2.31 17.08
C LEU A 52 -10.58 3.81 17.40
N LEU A 53 -11.26 4.21 18.46
CA LEU A 53 -11.35 5.61 18.85
C LEU A 53 -10.27 6.00 19.86
N GLY A 54 -9.84 5.04 20.70
CA GLY A 54 -8.79 5.25 21.67
C GLY A 54 -8.75 4.17 22.74
N VAL A 55 -7.77 4.30 23.64
CA VAL A 55 -7.48 3.33 24.68
C VAL A 55 -7.16 4.04 25.98
N THR A 56 -7.71 3.52 27.09
CA THR A 56 -7.39 3.94 28.45
C THR A 56 -6.62 2.83 29.20
N ASP A 57 -6.44 2.93 30.51
CA ASP A 57 -5.73 1.90 31.28
C ASP A 57 -6.46 0.56 31.30
N ASP A 58 -7.81 0.61 31.35
CA ASP A 58 -8.66 -0.56 31.55
C ASP A 58 -9.52 -0.93 30.35
N PHE A 59 -9.70 0.00 29.40
CA PHE A 59 -10.68 -0.14 28.32
C PHE A 59 -10.12 0.30 26.98
N PHE A 60 -10.67 -0.26 25.89
CA PHE A 60 -10.58 0.31 24.55
C PHE A 60 -11.96 0.77 24.09
N TYR A 61 -11.97 1.77 23.19
CA TYR A 61 -13.18 2.37 22.68
C TYR A 61 -13.19 2.28 21.15
N TYR A 62 -14.31 1.89 20.58
CA TYR A 62 -14.44 1.73 19.15
C TYR A 62 -15.83 2.14 18.64
N SER A 63 -15.92 2.43 17.37
CA SER A 63 -17.19 2.65 16.70
C SER A 63 -17.38 1.67 15.55
N VAL A 64 -18.64 1.32 15.30
CA VAL A 64 -19.09 0.47 14.19
C VAL A 64 -20.14 1.22 13.41
N VAL A 65 -20.07 1.20 12.08
CA VAL A 65 -21.13 1.75 11.22
C VAL A 65 -21.92 0.59 10.64
N GLN A 66 -23.24 0.62 10.83
CA GLN A 66 -24.17 -0.34 10.24
C GLN A 66 -25.24 0.39 9.46
N THR A 67 -25.62 -0.14 8.30
CA THR A 67 -26.74 0.39 7.53
C THR A 67 -28.03 -0.27 7.98
N LYS A 68 -29.03 0.52 8.38
CA LYS A 68 -30.37 0.04 8.75
C LYS A 68 -31.43 0.54 7.79
N GLU A 69 -32.36 -0.33 7.45
CA GLU A 69 -33.59 0.08 6.76
C GLU A 69 -34.61 0.59 7.78
N THR A 70 -34.94 1.86 7.68
CA THR A 70 -35.97 2.49 8.53
C THR A 70 -37.04 3.13 7.65
N GLU A 71 -38.27 2.62 7.74
CA GLU A 71 -39.45 3.12 6.97
C GLU A 71 -39.21 3.15 5.44
N GLY A 72 -38.40 2.21 4.89
CA GLY A 72 -38.10 2.12 3.46
C GLY A 72 -36.97 3.05 2.98
N ASN A 73 -36.26 3.71 3.90
CA ASN A 73 -35.01 4.42 3.63
C ASN A 73 -33.83 3.70 4.30
N LEU A 74 -32.70 3.64 3.61
CA LEU A 74 -31.43 3.19 4.19
C LEU A 74 -30.81 4.36 4.96
N ALA A 75 -30.45 4.14 6.21
CA ALA A 75 -29.80 5.11 7.07
C ALA A 75 -28.57 4.44 7.76
N ASP A 76 -27.45 5.13 7.79
CA ASP A 76 -26.28 4.67 8.51
C ASP A 76 -26.41 5.00 9.99
N GLU A 77 -26.19 4.00 10.84
CA GLU A 77 -26.14 4.16 12.29
C GLU A 77 -24.72 3.89 12.77
N ARG A 78 -24.10 4.87 13.44
CA ARG A 78 -22.79 4.67 14.08
C ARG A 78 -23.00 4.36 15.55
N LEU A 79 -22.52 3.20 15.95
CA LEU A 79 -22.59 2.67 17.32
C LEU A 79 -21.22 2.82 17.98
N PHE A 80 -21.18 3.31 19.20
CA PHE A 80 -19.97 3.51 19.99
C PHE A 80 -19.94 2.52 21.15
N TYR A 81 -18.83 1.81 21.27
CA TYR A 81 -18.65 0.76 22.27
C TYR A 81 -17.43 0.99 23.14
N GLN A 82 -17.52 0.50 24.38
CA GLN A 82 -16.42 0.29 25.31
C GLN A 82 -16.17 -1.20 25.45
N GLY A 83 -14.91 -1.65 25.32
CA GLY A 83 -14.49 -3.03 25.51
C GLY A 83 -13.43 -3.14 26.59
N THR A 84 -13.44 -4.25 27.36
CA THR A 84 -12.37 -4.55 28.34
C THR A 84 -11.14 -5.10 27.64
N LEU A 85 -9.93 -4.83 28.19
CA LEU A 85 -8.64 -5.32 27.68
C LEU A 85 -8.37 -6.77 28.16
N GLU A 86 -9.28 -7.69 27.87
CA GLU A 86 -9.19 -9.12 28.18
C GLU A 86 -9.22 -9.93 26.88
N GLU A 87 -8.72 -11.17 26.85
CA GLU A 87 -8.77 -12.07 25.68
C GLU A 87 -10.19 -12.27 25.13
N SER A 88 -11.20 -12.16 25.97
CA SER A 88 -12.61 -12.16 25.61
C SER A 88 -13.27 -10.88 26.10
N PRO A 89 -13.20 -9.78 25.32
CA PRO A 89 -13.68 -8.49 25.76
C PRO A 89 -15.16 -8.50 26.11
N LYS A 90 -15.51 -7.87 27.21
CA LYS A 90 -16.91 -7.52 27.51
C LYS A 90 -17.19 -6.17 26.92
N THR A 91 -18.07 -6.13 25.95
CA THR A 91 -18.43 -4.90 25.24
C THR A 91 -19.70 -4.28 25.80
N LYS A 92 -19.73 -2.96 25.85
CA LYS A 92 -20.88 -2.16 26.29
C LYS A 92 -21.13 -1.06 25.28
N LEU A 93 -22.35 -1.02 24.72
CA LEU A 93 -22.80 0.12 23.92
C LEU A 93 -22.88 1.37 24.80
N ILE A 94 -22.22 2.44 24.38
CA ILE A 94 -22.20 3.73 25.10
C ILE A 94 -23.00 4.82 24.38
N ALA A 95 -23.06 4.81 23.04
CA ALA A 95 -23.86 5.74 22.26
C ALA A 95 -24.26 5.13 20.91
N ALA A 96 -25.36 5.63 20.33
CA ALA A 96 -25.80 5.31 18.99
C ALA A 96 -26.27 6.60 18.29
N LEU A 97 -25.78 6.87 17.08
CA LEU A 97 -26.10 8.04 16.30
C LEU A 97 -26.59 7.61 14.92
N VAL A 98 -27.72 8.15 14.47
CA VAL A 98 -28.30 7.88 13.15
C VAL A 98 -27.88 8.99 12.18
N ASP A 99 -27.38 8.60 11.01
CA ASP A 99 -26.85 9.48 9.96
C ASP A 99 -25.91 10.60 10.47
N PRO A 100 -24.94 10.29 11.34
CA PRO A 100 -24.08 11.33 11.89
C PRO A 100 -23.07 11.79 10.83
N ILE A 101 -22.87 13.10 10.68
CA ILE A 101 -21.65 13.62 10.05
C ILE A 101 -20.53 13.55 11.11
N TYR A 102 -19.98 12.37 11.31
CA TYR A 102 -18.90 12.14 12.26
C TYR A 102 -17.57 12.69 11.73
N ARG A 103 -16.80 13.38 12.58
CA ARG A 103 -15.53 14.01 12.22
C ARG A 103 -14.37 13.57 13.09
N GLY A 104 -14.59 13.11 14.29
CA GLY A 104 -13.53 12.64 15.17
C GLY A 104 -14.01 12.43 16.61
N CYS A 105 -13.13 11.81 17.38
CA CYS A 105 -13.30 11.54 18.79
C CYS A 105 -12.07 12.05 19.57
N PHE A 106 -12.29 12.51 20.78
CA PHE A 106 -11.27 12.78 21.77
C PHE A 106 -11.65 12.11 23.08
N MET A 107 -10.67 11.52 23.76
CA MET A 107 -10.86 10.84 25.05
C MET A 107 -9.78 11.26 26.01
N GLU A 108 -10.17 11.41 27.27
CA GLU A 108 -9.25 11.63 28.37
C GLU A 108 -9.75 10.88 29.60
N THR A 109 -8.84 10.57 30.53
CA THR A 109 -9.22 10.06 31.85
C THR A 109 -9.08 11.21 32.86
N ASP A 110 -10.17 11.54 33.55
CA ASP A 110 -10.17 12.63 34.52
C ASP A 110 -9.30 12.30 35.76
N SER A 111 -9.05 13.29 36.58
CA SER A 111 -8.25 13.13 37.82
C SER A 111 -8.84 12.16 38.85
N LYS A 112 -10.05 11.65 38.63
CA LYS A 112 -10.74 10.66 39.47
C LYS A 112 -10.71 9.26 38.86
N GLY A 113 -10.11 9.11 37.66
CA GLY A 113 -10.05 7.85 36.92
C GLY A 113 -11.30 7.55 36.09
N ASN A 114 -12.16 8.55 35.81
CA ASN A 114 -13.28 8.34 34.87
C ASN A 114 -12.88 8.75 33.47
N ASP A 115 -13.25 7.94 32.50
CA ASP A 115 -13.01 8.25 31.09
C ASP A 115 -14.07 9.24 30.58
N GLU A 116 -13.66 10.38 30.05
CA GLU A 116 -14.51 11.37 29.39
C GLU A 116 -14.37 11.23 27.88
N ILE A 117 -15.51 11.16 27.16
CA ILE A 117 -15.55 10.93 25.70
C ILE A 117 -16.28 12.07 25.04
N TYR A 118 -15.59 12.70 24.09
CA TYR A 118 -16.12 13.80 23.29
C TYR A 118 -16.15 13.41 21.80
N LEU A 119 -17.25 13.72 21.11
CA LEU A 119 -17.40 13.53 19.68
C LEU A 119 -17.51 14.86 18.96
N LEU A 120 -16.80 15.02 17.86
CA LEU A 120 -16.95 16.11 16.91
C LEU A 120 -17.93 15.67 15.81
N LEU A 121 -19.07 16.33 15.75
CA LEU A 121 -20.16 16.00 14.86
C LEU A 121 -20.55 17.21 14.00
N GLY A 122 -21.03 16.92 12.78
CA GLY A 122 -21.66 17.90 11.92
C GLY A 122 -23.16 17.71 11.84
N GLU A 123 -23.89 18.77 11.52
CA GLU A 123 -25.31 18.74 11.15
C GLU A 123 -25.53 19.61 9.92
N GLU A 124 -26.47 19.22 9.07
CA GLU A 124 -26.87 20.02 7.93
C GLU A 124 -28.28 20.53 8.14
N LYS A 125 -28.48 21.87 8.18
CA LYS A 125 -29.76 22.52 8.30
C LYS A 125 -29.89 23.58 7.21
N GLU A 126 -30.97 23.49 6.43
CA GLU A 126 -31.27 24.47 5.37
C GLU A 126 -30.12 24.68 4.37
N GLY A 127 -29.36 23.59 4.05
CA GLY A 127 -28.21 23.63 3.15
C GLY A 127 -26.96 24.29 3.73
N LYS A 128 -26.93 24.53 5.04
CA LYS A 128 -25.72 24.97 5.76
C LYS A 128 -25.23 23.89 6.69
N ARG A 129 -23.93 23.66 6.66
CA ARG A 129 -23.25 22.75 7.60
C ARG A 129 -22.84 23.51 8.85
N GLY A 130 -23.23 22.98 10.01
CA GLY A 130 -22.77 23.41 11.32
C GLY A 130 -22.05 22.27 12.03
N TYR A 131 -21.16 22.59 12.97
CA TYR A 131 -20.40 21.58 13.71
C TYR A 131 -20.55 21.82 15.19
N TYR A 132 -20.42 20.74 15.99
CA TYR A 132 -20.48 20.81 17.44
C TYR A 132 -19.70 19.65 18.07
N ILE A 133 -19.21 19.91 19.29
CA ILE A 133 -18.57 18.89 20.12
C ILE A 133 -19.60 18.44 21.16
N VAL A 134 -19.77 17.14 21.33
CA VAL A 134 -20.69 16.56 22.33
C VAL A 134 -19.93 15.73 23.34
N ASP A 135 -20.13 16.00 24.63
CA ASP A 135 -19.77 15.12 25.73
C ASP A 135 -20.84 14.03 25.83
N ILE A 136 -20.44 12.79 25.57
CA ILE A 136 -21.39 11.66 25.53
C ILE A 136 -22.02 11.40 26.89
N GLU A 137 -21.24 11.50 27.98
CA GLU A 137 -21.75 11.18 29.31
C GLU A 137 -22.68 12.26 29.85
N LYS A 138 -22.34 13.53 29.59
CA LYS A 138 -23.12 14.68 30.10
C LYS A 138 -24.22 15.13 29.13
N GLU A 139 -24.24 14.56 27.92
CA GLU A 139 -25.16 14.94 26.82
C GLU A 139 -25.11 16.46 26.51
N THR A 140 -23.99 17.11 26.80
CA THR A 140 -23.82 18.55 26.57
C THR A 140 -23.21 18.81 25.20
N LYS A 141 -23.68 19.86 24.52
CA LYS A 141 -23.20 20.25 23.18
C LYS A 141 -22.54 21.62 23.19
N CYS A 142 -21.32 21.70 22.65
CA CYS A 142 -20.60 22.94 22.38
C CYS A 142 -20.67 23.20 20.86
N PHE A 143 -21.45 24.18 20.42
CA PHE A 143 -21.59 24.53 19.01
C PHE A 143 -20.43 25.39 18.55
N LEU A 144 -19.82 25.03 17.42
CA LEU A 144 -18.71 25.77 16.81
C LEU A 144 -19.31 26.91 15.97
N ALA A 145 -19.23 28.14 16.49
CA ALA A 145 -20.02 29.27 16.01
C ALA A 145 -19.37 30.07 14.86
N ASP A 146 -18.18 29.67 14.35
CA ASP A 146 -17.44 30.45 13.38
C ASP A 146 -17.76 30.06 11.92
N GLU A 147 -17.88 31.06 11.04
CA GLU A 147 -18.00 30.87 9.60
C GLU A 147 -16.79 30.15 8.99
N LEU A 148 -15.64 30.17 9.64
CA LEU A 148 -14.42 29.44 9.22
C LEU A 148 -14.74 27.94 9.07
N PHE A 149 -15.44 27.34 10.03
CA PHE A 149 -15.79 25.91 9.99
C PHE A 149 -16.80 25.54 8.89
N SER A 150 -17.49 26.52 8.35
CA SER A 150 -18.40 26.31 7.20
C SER A 150 -17.63 26.18 5.88
N ASN A 151 -16.42 26.76 5.79
CA ASN A 151 -15.59 26.76 4.60
C ASN A 151 -14.46 25.73 4.69
N ASP A 152 -13.94 25.49 5.90
CA ASP A 152 -12.87 24.54 6.18
C ASP A 152 -13.30 23.64 7.36
N ALA A 153 -13.83 22.48 7.02
CA ALA A 153 -14.47 21.57 7.98
C ALA A 153 -13.49 21.11 9.07
N PRO A 154 -13.89 21.12 10.35
CA PRO A 154 -13.07 20.57 11.42
C PRO A 154 -12.89 19.07 11.24
N ASN A 155 -11.69 18.56 11.50
CA ASN A 155 -11.35 17.15 11.31
C ASN A 155 -10.80 16.47 12.56
N ARG A 156 -10.23 17.25 13.49
CA ARG A 156 -9.72 16.78 14.80
C ARG A 156 -9.90 17.85 15.86
N PHE A 157 -9.85 17.44 17.12
CA PHE A 157 -9.88 18.36 18.25
C PHE A 157 -9.31 17.70 19.50
N ILE A 158 -8.91 18.54 20.45
CA ILE A 158 -8.57 18.14 21.81
C ILE A 158 -9.25 19.07 22.83
N LYS A 159 -9.50 18.58 24.02
CA LYS A 159 -9.92 19.39 25.15
C LYS A 159 -8.69 19.78 25.97
N LEU A 160 -8.61 21.04 26.40
CA LEU A 160 -7.57 21.57 27.27
C LEU A 160 -7.99 21.50 28.74
N GLU A 161 -7.02 21.52 29.64
CA GLU A 161 -7.26 21.41 31.10
C GLU A 161 -8.21 22.47 31.65
N ASP A 162 -8.28 23.65 31.02
CA ASP A 162 -9.17 24.73 31.41
C ASP A 162 -10.58 24.64 30.82
N GLY A 163 -10.87 23.56 30.09
CA GLY A 163 -12.16 23.30 29.49
C GLY A 163 -12.38 23.88 28.09
N ARG A 164 -11.42 24.60 27.54
CA ARG A 164 -11.42 25.03 26.14
C ARG A 164 -11.12 23.86 25.21
N PHE A 165 -11.45 24.02 23.94
CA PHE A 165 -11.10 23.08 22.89
C PHE A 165 -10.12 23.70 21.92
N LEU A 166 -9.20 22.91 21.41
CA LEU A 166 -8.40 23.25 20.24
C LEU A 166 -8.88 22.38 19.08
N VAL A 167 -9.35 23.03 18.03
CA VAL A 167 -9.98 22.38 16.86
C VAL A 167 -9.09 22.56 15.65
N LEU A 168 -8.85 21.47 14.95
CA LEU A 168 -8.02 21.40 13.75
C LEU A 168 -8.90 21.34 12.52
N THR A 169 -8.58 22.16 11.54
CA THR A 169 -9.12 22.08 10.17
C THR A 169 -8.00 21.71 9.19
N SER A 170 -8.23 21.76 7.89
CA SER A 170 -7.17 21.51 6.91
C SER A 170 -6.09 22.58 6.91
N GLU A 171 -6.47 23.84 7.21
CA GLU A 171 -5.57 24.99 7.13
C GLU A 171 -5.27 25.67 8.48
N TYR A 172 -6.11 25.45 9.50
CA TYR A 172 -6.07 26.22 10.75
C TYR A 172 -6.12 25.35 11.99
N CYS A 173 -5.45 25.83 13.03
CA CYS A 173 -5.63 25.38 14.40
C CYS A 173 -6.37 26.50 15.16
N VAL A 174 -7.56 26.21 15.67
CA VAL A 174 -8.52 27.20 16.20
C VAL A 174 -8.81 26.92 17.66
N LEU A 175 -8.50 27.89 18.54
CA LEU A 175 -8.91 27.82 19.94
C LEU A 175 -10.39 28.14 20.06
N VAL A 176 -11.15 27.29 20.75
CA VAL A 176 -12.59 27.42 20.95
C VAL A 176 -12.89 27.47 22.45
N GLU A 177 -13.60 28.49 22.91
CA GLU A 177 -14.03 28.61 24.28
C GLU A 177 -15.12 27.56 24.63
N ALA A 178 -15.31 27.28 25.89
CA ALA A 178 -16.27 26.28 26.35
C ALA A 178 -17.73 26.55 25.92
N ASP A 179 -18.07 27.80 25.58
CA ASP A 179 -19.38 28.18 25.03
C ASP A 179 -19.49 28.09 23.50
N GLY A 180 -18.39 27.67 22.82
CA GLY A 180 -18.32 27.53 21.39
C GLY A 180 -17.83 28.77 20.63
N ALA A 181 -17.53 29.85 21.34
CA ALA A 181 -16.98 31.05 20.71
C ALA A 181 -15.53 30.79 20.26
N THR A 182 -15.17 31.20 19.05
CA THR A 182 -13.80 31.11 18.57
C THR A 182 -12.90 32.17 19.17
N GLY A 183 -11.75 31.74 19.67
CA GLY A 183 -10.67 32.56 20.15
C GLY A 183 -9.61 32.83 19.06
N ALA A 184 -8.34 32.59 19.43
CA ALA A 184 -7.23 32.71 18.51
C ALA A 184 -7.21 31.57 17.47
N SER A 185 -6.77 31.89 16.26
CA SER A 185 -6.48 30.89 15.23
C SER A 185 -5.05 31.04 14.70
N VAL A 186 -4.40 29.92 14.43
CA VAL A 186 -3.07 29.86 13.81
C VAL A 186 -3.22 29.17 12.47
N LYS A 187 -2.82 29.87 11.39
CA LYS A 187 -2.76 29.24 10.08
C LYS A 187 -1.52 28.36 9.99
N CYS A 188 -1.69 27.13 9.49
CA CYS A 188 -0.56 26.26 9.17
C CYS A 188 0.37 26.97 8.16
N PRO A 189 1.69 26.90 8.33
CA PRO A 189 2.62 27.47 7.35
C PRO A 189 2.55 26.76 5.98
N THR A 190 1.97 25.57 5.92
CA THR A 190 1.83 24.71 4.73
C THR A 190 0.48 24.00 4.68
N ASP A 191 0.31 23.07 3.76
CA ASP A 191 -0.99 22.60 3.26
C ASP A 191 -1.87 21.78 4.20
N SER A 192 -1.36 21.18 5.29
CA SER A 192 -2.24 20.40 6.15
C SER A 192 -1.72 20.10 7.55
N TYR A 193 -2.53 20.35 8.56
CA TYR A 193 -2.38 19.82 9.91
C TYR A 193 -2.80 18.34 9.95
N ARG A 194 -2.08 17.51 10.73
CA ARG A 194 -2.36 16.08 10.84
C ARG A 194 -2.67 15.58 12.24
N GLY A 195 -2.11 16.16 13.28
CA GLY A 195 -2.27 15.72 14.66
C GLY A 195 -2.22 16.84 15.67
N LEU A 196 -2.90 16.62 16.81
CA LEU A 196 -2.92 17.49 17.98
C LEU A 196 -2.68 16.66 19.23
N VAL A 197 -1.90 17.18 20.19
CA VAL A 197 -1.76 16.61 21.52
C VAL A 197 -1.58 17.73 22.55
N ALA A 198 -2.34 17.68 23.63
CA ALA A 198 -2.15 18.61 24.74
C ALA A 198 -0.90 18.22 25.55
N VAL A 199 0.00 19.18 25.79
CA VAL A 199 1.16 19.02 26.67
C VAL A 199 0.82 19.57 28.05
N ASP A 200 0.30 20.78 28.06
CA ASP A 200 -0.24 21.44 29.25
C ASP A 200 -1.35 22.43 28.85
N LYS A 201 -1.85 23.23 29.77
CA LYS A 201 -2.95 24.20 29.52
C LYS A 201 -2.62 25.29 28.47
N ASP A 202 -1.34 25.56 28.25
CA ASP A 202 -0.87 26.63 27.36
C ASP A 202 -0.01 26.13 26.21
N THR A 203 0.29 24.83 26.14
CA THR A 203 1.23 24.23 25.19
C THR A 203 0.62 23.03 24.49
N VAL A 204 0.67 22.99 23.16
CA VAL A 204 0.11 21.92 22.34
C VAL A 204 1.13 21.46 21.30
N GLY A 205 1.34 20.16 21.19
CA GLY A 205 2.05 19.55 20.08
C GLY A 205 1.16 19.46 18.85
N ILE A 206 1.70 19.82 17.70
CA ILE A 206 1.01 19.81 16.41
C ILE A 206 1.87 19.11 15.38
N THR A 207 1.31 18.21 14.60
CA THR A 207 1.95 17.72 13.36
C THR A 207 1.29 18.35 12.14
N TYR A 208 2.13 18.66 11.15
CA TYR A 208 1.68 19.14 9.85
C TYR A 208 2.61 18.65 8.73
N PHE A 209 2.07 18.52 7.53
CA PHE A 209 2.81 18.12 6.35
C PHE A 209 3.21 19.35 5.53
N ASP A 210 4.49 19.44 5.18
CA ASP A 210 4.98 20.45 4.24
C ASP A 210 5.03 19.86 2.83
N GLY A 211 4.07 20.28 1.99
CA GLY A 211 3.96 19.83 0.61
C GLY A 211 5.15 20.24 -0.28
N ASN A 212 5.89 21.31 0.07
CA ASN A 212 7.06 21.73 -0.68
C ASN A 212 8.28 20.86 -0.35
N GLU A 213 8.45 20.50 0.92
CA GLU A 213 9.56 19.66 1.37
C GLU A 213 9.19 18.16 1.38
N GLN A 214 7.93 17.83 1.11
CA GLN A 214 7.40 16.44 1.18
C GLN A 214 7.75 15.76 2.51
N THR A 215 7.56 16.49 3.61
CA THR A 215 8.02 16.06 4.93
C THR A 215 7.00 16.42 5.99
N THR A 216 6.79 15.54 6.97
CA THR A 216 6.00 15.83 8.18
C THR A 216 6.87 16.51 9.23
N TYR A 217 6.32 17.55 9.86
CA TYR A 217 6.94 18.26 10.97
C TYR A 217 6.10 18.10 12.23
N MET A 218 6.78 18.00 13.38
CA MET A 218 6.19 18.20 14.68
C MET A 218 6.64 19.57 15.21
N SER A 219 5.69 20.37 15.64
CA SER A 219 5.92 21.71 16.21
C SER A 219 5.15 21.88 17.50
N ILE A 220 5.58 22.83 18.30
CA ILE A 220 4.89 23.24 19.51
C ILE A 220 4.16 24.56 19.26
N LEU A 221 2.85 24.56 19.53
CA LEU A 221 2.03 25.75 19.57
C LEU A 221 1.96 26.29 21.01
N ASP A 222 2.50 27.46 21.24
CA ASP A 222 2.31 28.24 22.47
C ASP A 222 1.00 29.04 22.36
N LEU A 223 0.00 28.66 23.13
CA LEU A 223 -1.32 29.28 23.13
C LEU A 223 -1.31 30.70 23.74
N THR A 224 -0.30 31.03 24.52
CA THR A 224 -0.18 32.38 25.12
C THR A 224 0.32 33.40 24.12
N THR A 225 1.22 32.99 23.24
CA THR A 225 1.80 33.85 22.19
C THR A 225 1.16 33.64 20.82
N ASN A 226 0.38 32.57 20.67
CA ASN A 226 -0.23 32.13 19.43
C ASN A 226 0.81 31.91 18.32
N ARG A 227 1.92 31.23 18.64
CA ARG A 227 3.04 30.98 17.74
C ARG A 227 3.47 29.52 17.75
N LEU A 228 3.81 29.04 16.58
CA LEU A 228 4.53 27.77 16.40
C LEU A 228 6.03 28.00 16.57
N ASN A 229 6.71 27.05 17.22
CA ASN A 229 8.18 27.01 17.24
C ASN A 229 8.72 26.46 15.89
N GLU A 230 10.03 26.43 15.74
CA GLU A 230 10.69 25.72 14.67
C GLU A 230 10.50 24.21 14.90
N GLY A 231 9.79 23.53 13.99
CA GLY A 231 9.45 22.12 14.14
C GLY A 231 10.65 21.19 13.93
N ILE A 232 10.52 19.96 14.44
CA ILE A 232 11.44 18.85 14.10
C ILE A 232 10.85 18.02 12.97
N LYS A 233 11.73 17.52 12.08
CA LYS A 233 11.31 16.59 11.01
C LYS A 233 10.99 15.23 11.61
N ILE A 234 9.89 14.62 11.17
CA ILE A 234 9.47 13.29 11.55
C ILE A 234 9.51 12.40 10.29
N ALA A 235 10.07 11.21 10.40
CA ALA A 235 10.06 10.24 9.32
C ALA A 235 8.65 9.64 9.14
N GLY A 236 8.16 9.61 7.91
CA GLY A 236 6.82 9.09 7.61
C GLY A 236 5.67 9.99 8.06
N ASP A 237 4.52 9.40 8.33
CA ASP A 237 3.28 10.12 8.65
C ASP A 237 3.18 10.63 10.10
N GLY A 238 4.06 10.19 11.00
CA GLY A 238 4.21 10.58 12.39
C GLY A 238 2.90 10.80 13.15
N THR A 239 2.48 9.87 13.99
CA THR A 239 1.28 10.05 14.81
C THR A 239 1.67 10.58 16.19
N LEU A 240 1.07 11.69 16.60
CA LEU A 240 1.26 12.28 17.92
C LEU A 240 0.37 11.63 18.95
N LEU A 241 0.97 11.38 20.12
CA LEU A 241 0.31 10.79 21.26
C LEU A 241 0.76 11.55 22.54
N ALA A 242 -0.14 11.78 23.46
CA ALA A 242 0.20 12.35 24.76
C ALA A 242 0.54 11.23 25.77
N SER A 243 1.59 11.43 26.55
CA SER A 243 1.80 10.66 27.77
C SER A 243 1.14 11.32 28.98
N SER A 244 0.88 10.55 30.03
CA SER A 244 0.33 11.06 31.29
C SER A 244 1.26 11.99 32.07
N ALA A 245 2.50 12.22 31.57
CA ALA A 245 3.55 12.99 32.21
C ALA A 245 3.82 14.35 31.55
N GLY A 246 2.99 14.74 30.55
CA GLY A 246 3.22 15.99 29.81
C GLY A 246 4.29 15.91 28.71
N GLU A 247 4.82 14.72 28.45
CA GLU A 247 5.70 14.44 27.35
C GLU A 247 4.87 14.14 26.09
N ILE A 248 5.41 14.46 24.91
CA ILE A 248 4.82 14.06 23.64
C ILE A 248 5.44 12.74 23.23
N VAL A 249 4.62 11.73 23.05
CA VAL A 249 5.02 10.47 22.45
C VAL A 249 4.57 10.45 20.99
N PHE A 250 5.48 10.13 20.11
CA PHE A 250 5.18 9.89 18.69
C PHE A 250 5.92 8.65 18.19
N PHE A 251 5.53 8.12 17.06
CA PHE A 251 6.25 7.06 16.40
C PHE A 251 6.48 7.36 14.92
N ASP A 252 7.56 6.83 14.43
CA ASP A 252 7.94 6.83 13.02
C ASP A 252 8.25 5.40 12.55
N ALA A 253 8.86 5.26 11.38
CA ALA A 253 9.23 3.95 10.84
C ALA A 253 10.28 3.21 11.68
N ASP A 254 11.09 3.92 12.46
CA ASP A 254 12.24 3.35 13.17
C ASP A 254 11.98 3.11 14.67
N ALA A 255 11.18 3.97 15.31
CA ALA A 255 11.03 3.94 16.77
C ALA A 255 9.75 4.62 17.28
N ILE A 256 9.43 4.33 18.54
CA ILE A 256 8.56 5.16 19.38
C ILE A 256 9.46 6.09 20.17
N TRP A 257 9.15 7.37 20.10
CA TRP A 257 9.96 8.46 20.66
C TRP A 257 9.21 9.17 21.77
N SER A 258 9.95 9.64 22.78
CA SER A 258 9.52 10.68 23.69
C SER A 258 10.15 12.01 23.26
N TYR A 259 9.35 13.05 23.23
CA TYR A 259 9.81 14.40 22.90
C TYR A 259 9.51 15.35 24.06
N GLU A 260 10.55 16.02 24.52
CA GLU A 260 10.45 17.05 25.57
C GLU A 260 10.29 18.45 24.92
N PRO A 261 9.09 19.06 24.98
CA PRO A 261 8.79 20.31 24.29
C PRO A 261 9.71 21.49 24.65
N TYR A 262 10.17 21.54 25.88
CA TYR A 262 10.96 22.68 26.39
C TYR A 262 12.44 22.61 26.01
N SER A 263 13.00 21.42 25.87
CA SER A 263 14.40 21.22 25.47
C SER A 263 14.57 21.01 23.95
N ASN A 264 13.47 20.79 23.23
CA ASN A 264 13.46 20.41 21.80
C ASN A 264 14.29 19.15 21.52
N GLN A 265 14.22 18.16 22.42
CA GLN A 265 14.96 16.91 22.31
C GLN A 265 14.00 15.72 22.23
N ALA A 266 14.34 14.77 21.36
CA ALA A 266 13.63 13.50 21.25
C ALA A 266 14.55 12.35 21.68
N GLU A 267 14.00 11.42 22.47
CA GLU A 267 14.68 10.21 22.93
C GLU A 267 13.90 8.98 22.49
N VAL A 268 14.60 7.91 22.10
CA VAL A 268 13.99 6.64 21.72
C VAL A 268 13.44 5.96 22.98
N LEU A 269 12.12 5.74 23.02
CA LEU A 269 11.48 4.92 24.04
C LEU A 269 11.52 3.44 23.70
N LEU A 270 11.25 3.10 22.42
CA LEU A 270 11.20 1.73 21.94
C LEU A 270 11.62 1.69 20.47
N GLY A 271 12.75 1.08 20.14
CA GLY A 271 13.13 0.80 18.77
C GLY A 271 12.20 -0.23 18.14
N LEU A 272 11.75 -0.03 16.90
CA LEU A 272 10.84 -0.94 16.20
C LEU A 272 11.59 -2.07 15.49
N LYS A 273 12.90 -1.92 15.29
CA LYS A 273 13.73 -2.92 14.63
C LYS A 273 13.65 -4.27 15.36
N GLY A 274 13.34 -5.33 14.62
CA GLY A 274 13.21 -6.68 15.17
C GLY A 274 11.90 -6.93 15.97
N ARG A 275 10.94 -6.01 15.89
CA ARG A 275 9.62 -6.15 16.53
C ARG A 275 8.53 -6.21 15.49
N ASN A 276 7.47 -6.95 15.80
CA ASN A 276 6.32 -7.08 14.89
C ASN A 276 5.35 -5.89 15.05
N ILE A 277 5.84 -4.69 14.77
CA ILE A 277 5.06 -3.46 14.75
C ILE A 277 5.18 -2.87 13.34
N VAL A 278 4.07 -2.80 12.64
CA VAL A 278 3.98 -2.09 11.36
C VAL A 278 3.33 -0.74 11.63
N SER A 279 4.00 0.35 11.27
CA SER A 279 3.54 1.70 11.60
C SER A 279 2.11 1.99 11.13
N ARG A 280 1.72 1.48 9.96
CA ARG A 280 0.36 1.62 9.42
C ARG A 280 -0.72 0.90 10.22
N ASP A 281 -0.38 -0.15 10.96
CA ASP A 281 -1.32 -0.94 11.76
C ASP A 281 -1.47 -0.39 13.18
N VAL A 282 -0.61 0.55 13.57
CA VAL A 282 -0.67 1.16 14.90
C VAL A 282 -1.81 2.18 14.94
N SER A 283 -2.80 1.87 15.76
CA SER A 283 -3.98 2.72 15.96
C SER A 283 -3.86 3.61 17.21
N ALA A 284 -3.15 3.13 18.24
CA ALA A 284 -2.86 3.91 19.44
C ALA A 284 -1.64 3.35 20.18
N ILE A 285 -0.95 4.23 20.92
CA ILE A 285 0.13 3.85 21.85
C ILE A 285 -0.17 4.48 23.20
N LYS A 286 0.12 3.74 24.26
CA LYS A 286 0.02 4.25 25.63
C LYS A 286 1.25 3.88 26.43
N VAL A 287 1.91 4.87 27.01
CA VAL A 287 2.95 4.65 28.01
C VAL A 287 2.28 4.40 29.35
N VAL A 288 2.63 3.29 29.99
CA VAL A 288 2.13 2.87 31.29
C VAL A 288 3.30 2.60 32.24
N ASP A 289 3.03 2.46 33.55
CA ASP A 289 4.10 2.28 34.53
C ASP A 289 4.98 1.05 34.24
N GLU A 290 4.38 -0.01 33.66
CA GLU A 290 5.09 -1.26 33.36
C GLU A 290 5.86 -1.21 32.03
N GLY A 291 5.56 -0.24 31.13
CA GLY A 291 6.18 -0.17 29.79
C GLY A 291 5.35 0.57 28.76
N ILE A 292 5.29 0.04 27.53
CA ILE A 292 4.61 0.66 26.40
C ILE A 292 3.58 -0.32 25.85
N ARG A 293 2.32 0.10 25.79
CA ARG A 293 1.23 -0.63 25.13
C ARG A 293 1.05 -0.09 23.71
N VAL A 294 1.13 -0.96 22.72
CA VAL A 294 0.88 -0.64 21.32
C VAL A 294 -0.39 -1.35 20.88
N PHE A 295 -1.34 -0.60 20.34
CA PHE A 295 -2.61 -1.12 19.86
C PHE A 295 -2.61 -1.10 18.35
N GLY A 296 -2.93 -2.23 17.74
CA GLY A 296 -3.12 -2.41 16.32
C GLY A 296 -4.50 -2.97 16.01
N LEU A 297 -5.06 -2.54 14.89
CA LEU A 297 -6.22 -3.15 14.27
C LEU A 297 -5.75 -4.07 13.17
N ASN A 298 -6.30 -5.27 13.11
CA ASN A 298 -6.17 -6.06 11.91
C ASN A 298 -7.00 -5.41 10.80
N SER A 299 -6.47 -5.42 9.62
CA SER A 299 -7.02 -4.71 8.46
C SER A 299 -8.38 -5.23 8.00
N ASP A 300 -8.73 -6.48 8.37
CA ASP A 300 -10.07 -7.03 8.14
C ASP A 300 -11.14 -6.43 9.07
N GLY A 301 -10.71 -5.57 10.04
CA GLY A 301 -11.60 -4.95 11.02
C GLY A 301 -12.29 -5.94 11.97
N THR A 302 -11.94 -7.24 11.92
CA THR A 302 -12.61 -8.30 12.71
C THR A 302 -11.91 -8.62 14.01
N SER A 303 -10.65 -8.21 14.13
CA SER A 303 -9.85 -8.43 15.33
C SER A 303 -8.94 -7.25 15.62
N ALA A 304 -8.57 -7.11 16.88
CA ALA A 304 -7.59 -6.13 17.32
C ALA A 304 -6.55 -6.82 18.19
N LYS A 305 -5.35 -6.25 18.21
CA LYS A 305 -4.23 -6.72 18.99
C LYS A 305 -3.71 -5.59 19.85
N TYR A 306 -3.40 -5.84 21.10
CA TYR A 306 -2.46 -4.97 21.78
C TYR A 306 -1.23 -5.75 22.23
N THR A 307 -0.08 -5.09 22.16
CA THR A 307 1.19 -5.64 22.62
C THR A 307 1.73 -4.76 23.74
N LEU A 308 2.02 -5.36 24.89
CA LEU A 308 2.69 -4.69 25.99
C LEU A 308 4.19 -5.01 25.91
N TYR A 309 4.99 -3.96 25.78
CA TYR A 309 6.45 -4.00 25.87
C TYR A 309 6.86 -3.62 27.29
N THR A 310 7.11 -4.60 28.14
CA THR A 310 7.52 -4.39 29.53
C THR A 310 9.03 -4.21 29.61
N ARG A 311 9.50 -3.15 30.27
CA ARG A 311 10.91 -2.88 30.47
C ARG A 311 11.54 -3.96 31.34
N ASN A 312 12.66 -4.53 30.90
CA ASN A 312 13.36 -5.57 31.63
C ASN A 312 14.34 -4.93 32.61
N ASP A 313 14.02 -4.93 33.89
CA ASP A 313 14.84 -4.33 34.97
C ASP A 313 15.97 -5.28 35.46
N GLY A 314 16.47 -6.17 34.61
CA GLY A 314 17.73 -6.88 34.82
C GLY A 314 17.71 -8.09 35.76
N GLU A 315 16.56 -8.68 36.10
CA GLU A 315 16.50 -9.94 36.83
C GLU A 315 16.24 -11.15 35.93
N ASN A 316 17.33 -11.95 35.71
CA ASN A 316 17.30 -13.31 35.17
C ASN A 316 16.94 -13.52 33.70
N LEU A 317 17.84 -13.09 32.79
CA LEU A 317 17.94 -13.69 31.48
C LEU A 317 18.76 -14.97 31.54
N PRO A 318 18.40 -16.06 30.84
CA PRO A 318 19.36 -17.14 30.56
C PRO A 318 20.50 -16.55 29.74
N GLU A 319 21.75 -16.83 30.13
CA GLU A 319 22.94 -16.42 29.38
C GLU A 319 22.81 -16.86 27.92
N SER A 320 22.40 -15.93 27.04
CA SER A 320 22.41 -16.17 25.61
C SER A 320 23.85 -16.11 25.10
N SER A 321 24.26 -17.17 24.44
CA SER A 321 25.55 -17.31 23.76
C SER A 321 25.78 -16.14 22.80
N ALA A 322 27.01 -15.64 22.80
CA ALA A 322 27.47 -14.44 22.09
C ALA A 322 27.36 -14.51 20.56
N ASP A 323 26.15 -14.40 20.03
CA ASP A 323 25.90 -14.00 18.64
C ASP A 323 24.49 -13.38 18.54
N SER A 324 24.27 -12.36 19.33
CA SER A 324 22.93 -11.77 19.59
C SER A 324 22.46 -10.78 18.53
N SER A 325 23.21 -10.56 17.44
CA SER A 325 22.81 -9.59 16.40
C SER A 325 21.72 -10.08 15.45
N LYS A 326 21.31 -11.36 15.53
CA LYS A 326 20.36 -12.00 14.60
C LYS A 326 19.17 -12.69 15.26
N ASN A 327 19.14 -12.78 16.58
CA ASN A 327 18.02 -13.41 17.31
C ASN A 327 17.23 -12.36 18.09
N ASN A 328 15.91 -12.52 18.11
CA ASN A 328 15.06 -11.72 18.99
C ASN A 328 15.18 -12.14 20.47
N ALA A 329 14.50 -11.44 21.37
CA ALA A 329 14.47 -11.73 22.81
C ALA A 329 14.02 -13.16 23.17
N TYR A 330 13.41 -13.90 22.23
CA TYR A 330 12.97 -15.29 22.39
C TYR A 330 13.91 -16.31 21.78
N GLY A 331 15.05 -15.90 21.22
CA GLY A 331 16.02 -16.77 20.56
C GLY A 331 15.61 -17.20 19.13
N LYS A 332 14.52 -16.66 18.57
CA LYS A 332 14.12 -16.91 17.18
C LYS A 332 14.96 -16.07 16.22
N GLN A 333 15.32 -16.63 15.07
CA GLN A 333 15.94 -15.86 14.00
C GLN A 333 14.92 -14.94 13.34
N VAL A 334 15.30 -13.68 13.14
CA VAL A 334 14.42 -12.67 12.54
C VAL A 334 14.54 -12.72 11.02
N ILE A 335 13.39 -12.75 10.35
CA ILE A 335 13.23 -12.64 8.90
C ILE A 335 12.67 -11.24 8.60
N TYR A 336 13.40 -10.42 7.89
CA TYR A 336 12.95 -9.09 7.49
C TYR A 336 12.19 -9.15 6.17
N LEU A 337 10.90 -8.79 6.23
CA LEU A 337 10.03 -8.63 5.06
C LEU A 337 9.97 -7.16 4.67
N TYR A 338 10.27 -6.86 3.42
CA TYR A 338 10.22 -5.52 2.85
C TYR A 338 9.01 -5.36 1.94
N ASP A 339 8.23 -4.33 2.22
CA ASP A 339 7.12 -3.86 1.40
C ASP A 339 7.60 -2.81 0.40
N TYR A 340 7.89 -3.23 -0.82
CA TYR A 340 8.30 -2.30 -1.85
C TYR A 340 7.07 -1.56 -2.41
N ALA A 341 7.08 -0.22 -2.29
CA ALA A 341 6.02 0.67 -2.76
C ALA A 341 4.65 0.45 -2.10
N ASP A 342 4.64 0.08 -0.82
CA ASP A 342 3.41 -0.08 0.00
C ASP A 342 2.39 -1.05 -0.62
N GLN A 343 2.86 -2.17 -1.17
CA GLN A 343 2.03 -3.16 -1.88
C GLN A 343 1.56 -4.34 -1.00
N LEU A 344 2.07 -4.46 0.23
CA LEU A 344 1.62 -5.50 1.14
C LEU A 344 0.11 -5.41 1.36
N PRO A 345 -0.62 -6.53 1.24
CA PRO A 345 -2.04 -6.57 1.58
C PRO A 345 -2.27 -6.04 3.00
N GLN A 346 -3.36 -5.34 3.20
CA GLN A 346 -3.71 -4.84 4.53
C GLN A 346 -3.84 -5.95 5.57
N ASP A 347 -4.25 -7.16 5.17
CA ASP A 347 -4.40 -8.34 6.02
C ASP A 347 -3.11 -9.16 6.22
N MET A 348 -1.95 -8.69 5.69
CA MET A 348 -0.66 -9.37 5.83
C MET A 348 -0.24 -9.57 7.30
N THR A 349 -0.70 -8.73 8.20
CA THR A 349 -0.44 -8.88 9.64
C THR A 349 -0.97 -10.21 10.19
N ASN A 350 -2.13 -10.67 9.73
CA ASN A 350 -2.73 -11.93 10.18
C ASN A 350 -1.85 -13.16 9.91
N PRO A 351 -1.37 -13.41 8.67
CA PRO A 351 -0.47 -14.53 8.41
C PRO A 351 0.90 -14.38 9.09
N ILE A 352 1.43 -13.16 9.23
CA ILE A 352 2.68 -12.91 9.95
C ILE A 352 2.52 -13.30 11.43
N ASP A 353 1.49 -12.82 12.10
CA ASP A 353 1.22 -13.15 13.50
C ASP A 353 1.01 -14.65 13.68
N ALA A 354 0.20 -15.28 12.82
CA ALA A 354 -0.06 -16.71 12.87
C ALA A 354 1.21 -17.57 12.62
N PHE A 355 2.12 -17.12 11.77
CA PHE A 355 3.42 -17.76 11.59
C PHE A 355 4.31 -17.57 12.81
N ASN A 356 4.42 -16.34 13.29
CA ASN A 356 5.25 -15.99 14.43
C ASN A 356 4.85 -16.74 15.71
N GLU A 357 3.56 -17.00 15.91
CA GLU A 357 3.06 -17.81 17.03
C GLU A 357 3.41 -19.30 16.90
N ARG A 358 3.37 -19.85 15.70
CA ARG A 358 3.50 -21.30 15.46
C ARG A 358 4.93 -21.75 15.19
N ASN A 359 5.79 -20.87 14.72
CA ASN A 359 7.16 -21.20 14.37
C ASN A 359 8.09 -20.94 15.55
N ASP A 360 8.73 -21.97 16.07
CA ASP A 360 9.64 -21.85 17.22
C ASP A 360 11.03 -21.33 16.86
N SER A 361 11.39 -21.33 15.59
CA SER A 361 12.75 -21.04 15.11
C SER A 361 12.88 -19.66 14.46
N PHE A 362 11.79 -19.16 13.85
CA PHE A 362 11.80 -17.94 13.06
C PHE A 362 10.69 -16.98 13.47
N GLN A 363 10.93 -15.71 13.24
CA GLN A 363 9.94 -14.63 13.38
C GLN A 363 10.06 -13.70 12.17
N VAL A 364 8.94 -13.39 11.53
CA VAL A 364 8.86 -12.41 10.45
C VAL A 364 8.56 -11.02 11.02
N VAL A 365 9.27 -10.03 10.52
CA VAL A 365 9.12 -8.62 10.88
C VAL A 365 9.05 -7.80 9.59
N VAL A 366 8.02 -7.00 9.43
CA VAL A 366 7.95 -6.04 8.32
C VAL A 366 8.85 -4.87 8.66
N LYS A 367 9.72 -4.50 7.73
CA LYS A 367 10.62 -3.37 7.86
C LYS A 367 10.38 -2.40 6.72
N ASP A 368 10.02 -1.16 7.07
CA ASP A 368 9.91 -0.08 6.10
C ASP A 368 11.32 0.37 5.68
N TYR A 369 11.61 0.22 4.40
CA TYR A 369 12.81 0.78 3.81
C TYR A 369 12.39 2.00 2.98
N GLN A 370 13.01 3.15 3.21
CA GLN A 370 12.72 4.38 2.48
C GLN A 370 13.32 4.41 1.06
N TYR A 371 13.42 3.27 0.41
CA TYR A 371 13.97 3.14 -0.92
C TYR A 371 12.84 3.19 -1.94
N LYS A 372 12.78 4.27 -2.72
CA LYS A 372 11.67 4.54 -3.64
C LYS A 372 12.04 4.45 -5.12
N ASP A 373 13.30 4.19 -5.47
CA ASP A 373 13.73 4.06 -6.85
C ASP A 373 14.75 2.93 -7.10
N GLU A 374 14.97 2.61 -8.39
CA GLU A 374 15.83 1.50 -8.83
C GLU A 374 17.31 1.63 -8.41
N TYR A 375 17.79 2.84 -8.12
CA TYR A 375 19.16 3.08 -7.64
C TYR A 375 19.34 2.67 -6.18
N ASP A 376 18.29 2.79 -5.39
CA ASP A 376 18.32 2.50 -3.96
C ASP A 376 18.51 1.01 -3.67
N ALA A 377 18.01 0.11 -4.54
CA ALA A 377 18.18 -1.32 -4.37
C ALA A 377 19.66 -1.77 -4.42
N ALA A 378 20.43 -1.27 -5.39
CA ALA A 378 21.85 -1.57 -5.50
C ALA A 378 22.63 -0.99 -4.30
N GLN A 379 22.23 0.19 -3.83
CA GLN A 379 22.80 0.83 -2.65
C GLN A 379 22.42 0.06 -1.38
N MET A 380 21.18 -0.38 -1.23
CA MET A 380 20.69 -1.21 -0.14
C MET A 380 21.53 -2.50 -0.03
N ILE A 381 21.70 -3.23 -1.15
CA ILE A 381 22.48 -4.46 -1.19
C ILE A 381 23.95 -4.17 -0.85
N ALA A 382 24.52 -3.08 -1.38
CA ALA A 382 25.91 -2.70 -1.13
C ALA A 382 26.16 -2.25 0.32
N SER A 383 25.16 -1.69 1.00
CA SER A 383 25.26 -1.27 2.41
C SER A 383 25.26 -2.44 3.40
N GLY A 384 24.78 -3.61 2.98
CA GLY A 384 24.55 -4.76 3.84
C GLY A 384 23.30 -4.68 4.73
N ASP A 385 22.50 -3.62 4.60
CA ASP A 385 21.20 -3.49 5.25
C ASP A 385 20.11 -3.85 4.24
N TYR A 386 19.86 -5.15 4.07
CA TYR A 386 18.90 -5.70 3.12
C TYR A 386 17.87 -6.59 3.81
N PRO A 387 16.65 -6.70 3.24
CA PRO A 387 15.63 -7.62 3.72
C PRO A 387 16.00 -9.07 3.38
N ASP A 388 15.26 -10.01 3.95
CA ASP A 388 15.32 -11.42 3.58
C ASP A 388 14.27 -11.75 2.51
N ILE A 389 13.11 -11.11 2.60
CA ILE A 389 11.97 -11.24 1.68
C ILE A 389 11.60 -9.87 1.14
N ILE A 390 11.30 -9.80 -0.16
CA ILE A 390 10.71 -8.62 -0.81
C ILE A 390 9.32 -9.01 -1.30
N TYR A 391 8.32 -8.18 -1.01
CA TYR A 391 6.98 -8.25 -1.58
C TYR A 391 6.81 -7.10 -2.56
N SER A 392 6.61 -7.40 -3.82
CA SER A 392 6.51 -6.40 -4.89
C SER A 392 5.89 -6.97 -6.16
N THR A 393 5.23 -6.11 -6.95
CA THR A 393 4.99 -6.41 -8.37
C THR A 393 6.32 -6.51 -9.11
N TYR A 394 6.32 -7.27 -10.21
CA TYR A 394 7.48 -7.27 -11.10
C TYR A 394 7.58 -5.90 -11.79
N ASN A 395 8.68 -5.23 -11.56
CA ASN A 395 8.97 -3.88 -12.05
C ASN A 395 10.47 -3.75 -12.36
N THR A 396 10.93 -2.57 -12.73
CA THR A 396 12.35 -2.30 -13.04
C THR A 396 13.29 -2.67 -11.89
N PHE A 397 12.86 -2.46 -10.63
CA PHE A 397 13.65 -2.83 -9.46
C PHE A 397 13.85 -4.35 -9.34
N ILE A 398 12.75 -5.13 -9.42
CA ILE A 398 12.84 -6.60 -9.37
C ILE A 398 13.59 -7.14 -10.58
N ALA A 399 13.36 -6.58 -11.79
CA ALA A 399 14.11 -6.94 -12.98
C ALA A 399 15.62 -6.77 -12.78
N GLY A 400 16.03 -5.63 -12.20
CA GLY A 400 17.44 -5.38 -11.87
C GLY A 400 18.05 -6.34 -10.83
N LEU A 401 17.22 -6.89 -9.91
CA LEU A 401 17.66 -7.93 -8.98
C LEU A 401 17.79 -9.30 -9.65
N VAL A 402 16.89 -9.62 -10.58
CA VAL A 402 16.96 -10.84 -11.40
C VAL A 402 18.22 -10.82 -12.27
N ASP A 403 18.46 -9.75 -13.01
CA ASP A 403 19.63 -9.58 -13.90
C ASP A 403 20.97 -9.69 -13.15
N LYS A 404 21.00 -9.30 -11.88
CA LYS A 404 22.19 -9.38 -11.02
C LYS A 404 22.31 -10.67 -10.21
N ASP A 405 21.42 -11.64 -10.44
CA ASP A 405 21.38 -12.90 -9.70
C ASP A 405 21.25 -12.70 -8.17
N CYS A 406 20.49 -11.65 -7.77
CA CYS A 406 20.31 -11.30 -6.36
C CYS A 406 19.14 -12.02 -5.69
N LEU A 407 18.31 -12.76 -6.46
CA LEU A 407 17.17 -13.51 -5.93
C LEU A 407 17.46 -15.01 -5.86
N GLU A 408 16.91 -15.66 -4.84
CA GLU A 408 17.05 -17.10 -4.60
C GLU A 408 16.15 -17.89 -5.56
N ASP A 409 16.62 -19.08 -5.96
CA ASP A 409 15.81 -20.03 -6.73
C ASP A 409 14.84 -20.80 -5.82
N LEU A 410 13.56 -20.53 -5.94
CA LEU A 410 12.52 -21.16 -5.13
C LEU A 410 12.22 -22.60 -5.55
N SER A 411 12.56 -23.02 -6.77
CA SER A 411 12.30 -24.38 -7.30
C SER A 411 12.85 -25.46 -6.38
N ALA A 412 14.08 -25.27 -5.90
CA ALA A 412 14.76 -26.24 -5.04
C ALA A 412 14.10 -26.39 -3.65
N TYR A 413 13.36 -25.39 -3.19
CA TYR A 413 12.59 -25.45 -1.95
C TYR A 413 11.26 -26.14 -2.17
N ILE A 414 10.55 -25.82 -3.26
CA ILE A 414 9.31 -26.47 -3.66
C ILE A 414 9.51 -27.97 -3.85
N ASP A 415 10.60 -28.38 -4.52
CA ASP A 415 10.94 -29.82 -4.74
C ASP A 415 11.12 -30.60 -3.43
N ARG A 416 11.45 -29.92 -2.34
CA ARG A 416 11.63 -30.53 -1.01
C ARG A 416 10.40 -30.36 -0.11
N SER A 417 9.45 -29.54 -0.51
CA SER A 417 8.24 -29.32 0.25
C SER A 417 7.36 -30.58 0.27
N SER A 418 6.64 -30.77 1.37
CA SER A 418 5.56 -31.74 1.48
C SER A 418 4.18 -31.14 1.24
N ASN A 419 4.11 -29.81 1.13
CA ASN A 419 2.84 -29.05 1.12
C ASN A 419 2.59 -28.39 -0.24
N LEU A 420 3.64 -28.13 -1.01
CA LEU A 420 3.59 -27.44 -2.30
C LEU A 420 4.36 -28.23 -3.34
N SER A 421 3.81 -28.40 -4.54
CA SER A 421 4.42 -29.08 -5.67
C SER A 421 4.33 -28.21 -6.92
N MET A 422 5.37 -28.20 -7.75
CA MET A 422 5.35 -27.48 -9.03
C MET A 422 4.20 -27.95 -9.94
N GLU A 423 3.75 -29.20 -9.81
CA GLU A 423 2.64 -29.77 -10.60
C GLU A 423 1.28 -29.16 -10.18
N ASP A 424 1.17 -28.69 -8.95
CA ASP A 424 -0.06 -28.10 -8.41
C ASP A 424 -0.21 -26.62 -8.84
N LEU A 425 0.88 -25.98 -9.30
CA LEU A 425 0.89 -24.58 -9.67
C LEU A 425 0.48 -24.34 -11.12
N SER A 426 -0.06 -23.17 -11.41
CA SER A 426 -0.37 -22.72 -12.77
C SER A 426 0.92 -22.50 -13.57
N GLY A 427 1.15 -23.33 -14.60
CA GLY A 427 2.40 -23.33 -15.35
C GLY A 427 2.76 -21.98 -15.97
N ASN A 428 1.77 -21.28 -16.54
CA ASN A 428 2.00 -19.97 -17.17
C ASN A 428 2.34 -18.89 -16.12
N VAL A 429 1.74 -18.97 -14.93
CA VAL A 429 2.06 -18.05 -13.82
C VAL A 429 3.46 -18.35 -13.30
N VAL A 430 3.82 -19.62 -13.10
CA VAL A 430 5.18 -20.03 -12.74
C VAL A 430 6.19 -19.55 -13.78
N GLU A 431 5.89 -19.72 -15.08
CA GLU A 431 6.76 -19.25 -16.17
C GLU A 431 6.94 -17.75 -16.14
N ALA A 432 5.90 -16.96 -15.81
CA ALA A 432 5.98 -15.51 -15.67
C ALA A 432 6.95 -15.05 -14.57
N TYR A 433 7.10 -15.85 -13.51
CA TYR A 433 8.04 -15.59 -12.40
C TYR A 433 9.33 -16.41 -12.49
N THR A 434 9.58 -17.05 -13.63
CA THR A 434 10.81 -17.75 -13.92
C THR A 434 11.69 -16.90 -14.84
N ASP A 435 12.95 -16.74 -14.47
CA ASP A 435 13.93 -16.09 -15.35
C ASP A 435 14.25 -16.99 -16.55
N GLN A 436 14.08 -16.46 -17.75
CA GLN A 436 14.21 -17.22 -18.98
C GLN A 436 15.68 -17.57 -19.32
N VAL A 437 16.64 -16.86 -18.73
CA VAL A 437 18.08 -17.06 -18.95
C VAL A 437 18.61 -18.13 -18.00
N SER A 438 18.42 -17.94 -16.70
CA SER A 438 18.93 -18.87 -15.68
C SER A 438 18.01 -20.06 -15.40
N GLY A 439 16.73 -19.96 -15.75
CA GLY A 439 15.69 -20.92 -15.41
C GLY A 439 15.27 -20.92 -13.94
N LYS A 440 15.68 -19.93 -13.16
CA LYS A 440 15.32 -19.80 -11.74
C LYS A 440 13.91 -19.27 -11.55
N LEU A 441 13.15 -19.90 -10.67
CA LEU A 441 11.90 -19.35 -10.15
C LEU A 441 12.22 -18.36 -9.04
N PHE A 442 12.11 -17.07 -9.31
CA PHE A 442 12.56 -16.02 -8.40
C PHE A 442 11.47 -15.43 -7.49
N ALA A 443 10.18 -15.70 -7.75
CA ALA A 443 9.07 -15.21 -6.94
C ALA A 443 7.84 -16.12 -7.04
N LEU A 444 6.95 -16.01 -6.05
CA LEU A 444 5.63 -16.64 -6.06
C LEU A 444 4.56 -15.64 -5.58
N PRO A 445 3.52 -15.38 -6.38
CA PRO A 445 2.35 -14.63 -5.95
C PRO A 445 1.35 -15.56 -5.22
N ASP A 446 0.56 -15.02 -4.30
CA ASP A 446 -0.55 -15.73 -3.67
C ASP A 446 -1.80 -15.72 -4.57
N HIS A 447 -2.02 -14.61 -5.25
CA HIS A 447 -3.03 -14.42 -6.27
C HIS A 447 -2.46 -13.55 -7.38
N TYR A 448 -3.17 -13.45 -8.49
CA TYR A 448 -2.73 -12.62 -9.58
C TYR A 448 -3.90 -11.91 -10.26
N THR A 449 -3.58 -10.81 -10.91
CA THR A 449 -4.46 -10.08 -11.81
C THR A 449 -3.90 -10.16 -13.22
N ILE A 450 -4.75 -10.01 -14.20
CA ILE A 450 -4.38 -10.11 -15.61
C ILE A 450 -4.67 -8.79 -16.29
N GLU A 451 -3.64 -8.08 -16.70
CA GLU A 451 -3.77 -6.92 -17.58
C GLU A 451 -4.06 -7.42 -19.00
N THR A 452 -5.25 -7.09 -19.50
CA THR A 452 -5.72 -7.52 -20.82
C THR A 452 -6.98 -6.75 -21.19
N LEU A 453 -7.37 -6.71 -22.45
CA LEU A 453 -8.58 -6.02 -22.86
C LEU A 453 -9.78 -6.97 -22.91
N TYR A 454 -10.90 -6.53 -22.38
CA TYR A 454 -12.21 -7.17 -22.51
C TYR A 454 -13.29 -6.12 -22.69
N GLY A 455 -14.46 -6.49 -23.25
CA GLY A 455 -15.55 -5.55 -23.45
C GLY A 455 -16.76 -6.25 -24.07
N THR A 456 -17.74 -5.45 -24.52
CA THR A 456 -18.98 -6.01 -25.11
C THR A 456 -18.67 -6.78 -26.38
N LYS A 457 -19.26 -7.95 -26.52
CA LYS A 457 -19.11 -8.83 -27.69
C LYS A 457 -19.58 -8.19 -28.98
N ALA A 458 -20.55 -7.28 -28.89
CA ALA A 458 -21.08 -6.55 -30.04
C ALA A 458 -20.01 -5.66 -30.70
N GLU A 459 -19.09 -5.09 -29.90
CA GLU A 459 -18.09 -4.13 -30.36
C GLU A 459 -16.70 -4.77 -30.57
N LEU A 460 -16.36 -5.83 -29.78
CA LEU A 460 -15.02 -6.42 -29.82
C LEU A 460 -14.92 -7.67 -30.71
N GLU A 461 -16.01 -8.39 -30.95
CA GLU A 461 -16.00 -9.74 -31.54
C GLU A 461 -15.11 -10.74 -30.77
N GLU A 462 -15.23 -12.04 -31.06
CA GLU A 462 -14.43 -13.08 -30.44
C GLU A 462 -13.01 -13.17 -31.00
N GLY A 463 -12.06 -13.68 -30.19
CA GLY A 463 -10.66 -13.92 -30.56
C GLY A 463 -9.77 -12.67 -30.39
N GLY A 464 -8.47 -12.85 -30.64
CA GLY A 464 -7.51 -11.73 -30.58
C GLY A 464 -7.61 -10.80 -31.79
N TRP A 465 -6.71 -9.82 -31.83
CA TRP A 465 -6.59 -8.87 -32.93
C TRP A 465 -5.13 -8.52 -33.26
N THR A 466 -4.91 -8.09 -34.46
CA THR A 466 -3.64 -7.50 -34.89
C THR A 466 -3.53 -6.05 -34.42
N THR A 467 -2.32 -5.51 -34.41
CA THR A 467 -2.08 -4.08 -34.14
C THR A 467 -2.84 -3.19 -35.12
N GLU A 468 -2.96 -3.62 -36.36
CA GLU A 468 -3.71 -2.89 -37.40
C GLU A 468 -5.20 -2.84 -37.09
N GLU A 469 -5.82 -4.00 -36.78
CA GLU A 469 -7.24 -4.10 -36.42
C GLU A 469 -7.56 -3.27 -35.18
N PHE A 470 -6.68 -3.27 -34.17
CA PHE A 470 -6.84 -2.47 -32.98
C PHE A 470 -6.85 -0.96 -33.24
N LEU A 471 -5.90 -0.48 -34.08
CA LEU A 471 -5.84 0.94 -34.44
C LEU A 471 -7.04 1.40 -35.29
N ASP A 472 -7.53 0.53 -36.20
CA ASP A 472 -8.74 0.80 -36.95
C ASP A 472 -9.97 0.84 -36.06
N TRP A 473 -10.06 -0.10 -35.09
CA TRP A 473 -11.13 -0.11 -34.10
C TRP A 473 -11.11 1.16 -33.22
N LEU A 474 -9.94 1.62 -32.76
CA LEU A 474 -9.82 2.86 -31.99
C LEU A 474 -10.29 4.10 -32.77
N ALA A 475 -10.02 4.14 -34.09
CA ALA A 475 -10.47 5.23 -34.93
C ALA A 475 -12.02 5.27 -35.07
N GLU A 476 -12.67 4.11 -34.95
CA GLU A 476 -14.14 3.98 -34.97
C GLU A 476 -14.79 4.17 -33.60
N HIS A 477 -14.01 4.08 -32.53
CA HIS A 477 -14.47 4.14 -31.12
C HIS A 477 -13.81 5.29 -30.33
N PRO A 478 -14.08 6.56 -30.67
CA PRO A 478 -13.42 7.71 -30.04
C PRO A 478 -13.66 7.84 -28.54
N ASN A 479 -14.81 7.35 -28.02
CA ASN A 479 -15.10 7.35 -26.57
C ASN A 479 -14.18 6.37 -25.83
N ALA A 480 -14.05 5.13 -26.32
CA ALA A 480 -13.14 4.14 -25.76
C ALA A 480 -11.67 4.62 -25.83
N GLN A 481 -11.29 5.24 -26.96
CA GLN A 481 -9.96 5.84 -27.13
C GLN A 481 -9.71 6.92 -26.08
N ALA A 482 -10.66 7.84 -25.88
CA ALA A 482 -10.53 8.93 -24.91
C ALA A 482 -10.47 8.47 -23.45
N LEU A 483 -11.18 7.40 -23.11
CA LEU A 483 -11.28 6.87 -21.75
C LEU A 483 -10.07 6.00 -21.36
N HIS A 484 -9.62 5.13 -22.28
CA HIS A 484 -8.62 4.11 -21.96
C HIS A 484 -7.23 4.41 -22.56
N PHE A 485 -7.17 5.20 -23.63
CA PHE A 485 -5.93 5.53 -24.36
C PHE A 485 -5.87 7.03 -24.68
N PRO A 486 -5.85 7.91 -23.66
CA PRO A 486 -5.95 9.36 -23.85
C PRO A 486 -4.76 9.95 -24.64
N THR A 487 -3.63 9.26 -24.68
CA THR A 487 -2.46 9.69 -25.43
C THR A 487 -1.99 8.65 -26.45
N LYS A 488 -1.25 9.09 -27.45
CA LYS A 488 -0.60 8.16 -28.41
C LYS A 488 0.44 7.27 -27.72
N ARG A 489 0.97 7.70 -26.57
CA ARG A 489 1.89 6.91 -25.77
C ARG A 489 1.19 5.70 -25.16
N ASP A 490 -0.02 5.86 -24.63
CA ASP A 490 -0.79 4.75 -24.05
C ASP A 490 -1.07 3.67 -25.11
N ILE A 491 -1.43 4.09 -26.32
CA ILE A 491 -1.63 3.16 -27.45
C ILE A 491 -0.32 2.45 -27.82
N PHE A 492 0.79 3.19 -27.85
CA PHE A 492 2.11 2.61 -28.12
C PHE A 492 2.48 1.55 -27.08
N ASP A 493 2.30 1.85 -25.78
CA ASP A 493 2.66 0.95 -24.68
C ASP A 493 1.86 -0.36 -24.69
N VAL A 494 0.64 -0.35 -25.19
CA VAL A 494 -0.19 -1.55 -25.40
C VAL A 494 0.26 -2.37 -26.62
N CYS A 495 0.74 -1.71 -27.67
CA CYS A 495 1.07 -2.37 -28.94
C CYS A 495 2.53 -2.82 -29.06
N ILE A 496 3.47 -2.13 -28.39
CA ILE A 496 4.91 -2.31 -28.65
C ILE A 496 5.40 -3.73 -28.38
N ASP A 497 4.92 -4.36 -27.33
CA ASP A 497 5.31 -5.73 -26.96
C ASP A 497 4.85 -6.76 -28.00
N GLY A 498 3.76 -6.46 -28.72
CA GLY A 498 3.31 -7.24 -29.86
C GLY A 498 4.21 -7.13 -31.10
N MET A 499 4.94 -6.03 -31.24
CA MET A 499 5.89 -5.78 -32.34
C MET A 499 7.31 -6.28 -32.02
N LEU A 500 7.60 -6.54 -30.73
CA LEU A 500 8.87 -7.12 -30.29
C LEU A 500 8.79 -8.64 -30.33
N GLU A 501 9.24 -9.25 -31.44
CA GLU A 501 9.22 -10.70 -31.63
C GLU A 501 10.40 -11.36 -30.90
N GLN A 502 10.11 -12.38 -30.11
CA GLN A 502 11.13 -13.22 -29.49
C GLN A 502 11.31 -14.51 -30.31
N SER A 503 12.47 -14.67 -30.94
CA SER A 503 12.80 -15.86 -31.72
C SER A 503 14.18 -16.41 -31.32
N ASN A 504 14.21 -17.68 -30.91
CA ASN A 504 15.46 -18.36 -30.49
C ASN A 504 16.22 -17.63 -29.37
N GLY A 505 15.52 -17.04 -28.42
CA GLY A 505 16.11 -16.25 -27.33
C GLY A 505 16.54 -14.84 -27.74
N LYS A 506 16.32 -14.42 -28.97
CA LYS A 506 16.62 -13.07 -29.47
C LYS A 506 15.35 -12.28 -29.67
N ILE A 507 15.39 -11.02 -29.25
CA ILE A 507 14.32 -10.06 -29.50
C ILE A 507 14.60 -9.34 -30.82
N ASN A 508 13.61 -9.30 -31.69
CA ASN A 508 13.67 -8.58 -32.95
C ASN A 508 12.45 -7.66 -33.08
N LEU A 509 12.67 -6.47 -33.59
CA LEU A 509 11.61 -5.53 -33.89
C LEU A 509 11.14 -5.76 -35.33
N ASN A 510 9.85 -6.03 -35.54
CA ASN A 510 9.25 -6.20 -36.86
C ASN A 510 9.15 -4.86 -37.55
N GLU A 511 9.97 -4.65 -38.63
CA GLU A 511 10.08 -3.37 -39.32
C GLU A 511 8.80 -3.00 -40.09
N GLU A 512 8.16 -3.97 -40.73
CA GLU A 512 6.97 -3.70 -41.55
C GLU A 512 5.78 -3.33 -40.65
N GLU A 513 5.65 -3.99 -39.51
CA GLU A 513 4.62 -3.68 -38.54
C GLU A 513 4.87 -2.35 -37.84
N LEU A 514 6.13 -2.03 -37.50
CA LEU A 514 6.49 -0.73 -36.96
C LEU A 514 6.13 0.42 -37.92
N LYS A 515 6.36 0.25 -39.22
CA LYS A 515 5.99 1.24 -40.25
C LYS A 515 4.48 1.45 -40.29
N LEU A 516 3.73 0.35 -40.39
CA LEU A 516 2.28 0.38 -40.40
C LEU A 516 1.71 1.05 -39.13
N PHE A 517 2.21 0.63 -37.96
CA PHE A 517 1.83 1.21 -36.67
C PHE A 517 2.11 2.71 -36.63
N ALA A 518 3.34 3.13 -36.98
CA ALA A 518 3.74 4.54 -36.93
C ALA A 518 2.88 5.43 -37.86
N GLU A 519 2.57 4.93 -39.05
CA GLU A 519 1.73 5.66 -40.00
C GLU A 519 0.28 5.78 -39.52
N LYS A 520 -0.31 4.69 -39.07
CA LYS A 520 -1.68 4.68 -38.54
C LYS A 520 -1.80 5.54 -37.29
N LEU A 521 -0.89 5.38 -36.32
CA LEU A 521 -0.91 6.14 -35.08
C LEU A 521 -0.71 7.65 -35.29
N LYS A 522 0.14 8.03 -36.28
CA LYS A 522 0.28 9.44 -36.64
C LYS A 522 -1.05 10.04 -37.10
N ASN A 523 -1.78 9.30 -37.93
CA ASN A 523 -3.03 9.74 -38.53
C ASN A 523 -4.26 9.55 -37.64
N LEU A 524 -4.15 8.85 -36.53
CA LEU A 524 -5.22 8.68 -35.57
C LEU A 524 -5.55 10.03 -34.89
N GLU A 525 -6.81 10.43 -35.02
CA GLU A 525 -7.34 11.63 -34.38
C GLU A 525 -7.59 11.31 -32.89
N MET A 526 -6.86 12.00 -31.99
CA MET A 526 -7.02 11.83 -30.56
C MET A 526 -8.07 12.79 -30.03
N VAL A 527 -8.91 12.30 -29.12
CA VAL A 527 -9.86 13.15 -28.39
C VAL A 527 -9.11 13.85 -27.26
N ASP A 528 -9.08 15.18 -27.29
CA ASP A 528 -8.48 15.95 -26.20
C ASP A 528 -9.47 16.11 -25.06
N THR A 529 -9.23 15.41 -23.96
CA THR A 529 -10.04 15.43 -22.74
C THR A 529 -9.45 16.32 -21.63
N SER A 530 -8.36 17.04 -21.90
CA SER A 530 -7.60 17.79 -20.88
C SER A 530 -8.41 18.89 -20.18
N GLU A 531 -9.43 19.42 -20.85
CA GLU A 531 -10.32 20.46 -20.30
C GLU A 531 -11.71 19.91 -19.90
N TYR A 532 -11.94 18.59 -19.98
CA TYR A 532 -13.24 18.01 -19.68
C TYR A 532 -13.52 18.09 -18.18
N SER A 533 -14.75 18.51 -17.85
CA SER A 533 -15.30 18.39 -16.49
C SER A 533 -15.62 16.93 -16.15
N LEU A 534 -15.81 16.65 -14.86
CA LEU A 534 -16.23 15.33 -14.42
C LEU A 534 -17.52 14.86 -15.11
N ASN A 535 -18.47 15.77 -15.33
CA ASN A 535 -19.72 15.43 -16.01
C ASN A 535 -19.50 15.05 -17.48
N GLU A 536 -18.61 15.72 -18.20
CA GLU A 536 -18.27 15.39 -19.59
C GLU A 536 -17.53 14.04 -19.68
N MET A 537 -16.66 13.74 -18.71
CA MET A 537 -16.04 12.41 -18.61
C MET A 537 -17.08 11.33 -18.33
N MET A 538 -18.03 11.58 -17.45
CA MET A 538 -19.13 10.63 -17.16
C MET A 538 -20.01 10.43 -18.41
N GLU A 539 -20.27 11.47 -19.20
CA GLU A 539 -21.03 11.36 -20.45
C GLU A 539 -20.29 10.52 -21.50
N LEU A 540 -18.95 10.65 -21.61
CA LEU A 540 -18.16 9.76 -22.46
C LEU A 540 -18.29 8.30 -22.01
N TYR A 541 -18.17 8.04 -20.71
CA TYR A 541 -18.31 6.72 -20.14
C TYR A 541 -19.70 6.11 -20.38
N GLU A 542 -20.76 6.87 -20.19
CA GLU A 542 -22.14 6.42 -20.43
C GLU A 542 -22.40 6.09 -21.92
N ASN A 543 -21.74 6.81 -22.82
CA ASN A 543 -21.89 6.64 -24.27
C ASN A 543 -20.87 5.68 -24.91
N ASP A 544 -19.95 5.10 -24.13
CA ASP A 544 -19.03 4.10 -24.64
C ASP A 544 -19.73 2.74 -24.76
N ALA A 545 -20.08 2.34 -25.97
CA ALA A 545 -20.74 1.05 -26.23
C ALA A 545 -19.82 -0.15 -26.01
N SER A 546 -18.50 0.03 -26.07
CA SER A 546 -17.55 -1.06 -25.89
C SER A 546 -17.45 -1.53 -24.45
N ARG A 547 -17.73 -0.65 -23.48
CA ARG A 547 -17.53 -0.93 -22.05
C ARG A 547 -16.19 -1.59 -21.78
N LEU A 548 -15.14 -1.07 -22.44
CA LEU A 548 -13.82 -1.64 -22.38
C LEU A 548 -13.30 -1.69 -20.95
N GLY A 549 -12.71 -2.83 -20.57
CA GLY A 549 -11.95 -3.00 -19.33
C GLY A 549 -10.56 -3.53 -19.67
N ASP A 550 -9.59 -3.25 -18.81
CA ASP A 550 -8.17 -3.54 -19.04
C ASP A 550 -7.54 -4.43 -17.97
N ASN A 551 -8.32 -4.85 -16.98
CA ASN A 551 -7.82 -5.66 -15.86
C ASN A 551 -8.85 -6.72 -15.41
N ILE A 552 -8.42 -7.97 -15.30
CA ILE A 552 -9.20 -9.08 -14.76
C ILE A 552 -8.64 -9.44 -13.38
N GLU A 553 -9.41 -9.19 -12.33
CA GLU A 553 -9.02 -9.39 -10.95
C GLU A 553 -9.59 -10.69 -10.33
N ASN A 554 -10.65 -11.22 -10.90
CA ASN A 554 -11.34 -12.38 -10.36
C ASN A 554 -12.04 -13.20 -11.45
N LEU A 555 -12.37 -14.45 -11.12
CA LEU A 555 -13.05 -15.40 -12.03
C LEU A 555 -14.44 -14.97 -12.48
N GLY A 556 -15.11 -14.12 -11.70
CA GLY A 556 -16.46 -13.63 -11.99
C GLY A 556 -16.48 -12.34 -12.82
N GLN A 557 -15.34 -11.78 -13.21
CA GLN A 557 -15.21 -10.47 -13.83
C GLN A 557 -16.19 -10.26 -15.01
N ILE A 558 -16.22 -11.20 -15.92
CA ILE A 558 -17.10 -11.14 -17.10
C ILE A 558 -18.59 -11.22 -16.70
N ALA A 559 -18.94 -12.10 -15.77
CA ALA A 559 -20.31 -12.21 -15.29
C ALA A 559 -20.80 -10.94 -14.57
N ILE A 560 -19.91 -10.30 -13.80
CA ILE A 560 -20.20 -9.03 -13.13
C ILE A 560 -20.50 -7.94 -14.16
N ALA A 561 -19.63 -7.79 -15.16
CA ALA A 561 -19.81 -6.83 -16.25
C ALA A 561 -21.13 -7.07 -17.02
N GLU A 562 -21.40 -8.33 -17.40
CA GLU A 562 -22.63 -8.72 -18.08
C GLU A 562 -23.89 -8.45 -17.21
N ASN A 563 -23.77 -8.67 -15.90
CA ASN A 563 -24.88 -8.38 -14.99
C ASN A 563 -25.12 -6.87 -14.84
N GLU A 564 -24.08 -6.07 -14.88
CA GLU A 564 -24.16 -4.61 -14.80
C GLU A 564 -24.75 -4.01 -16.08
N TYR A 565 -24.16 -4.31 -17.23
CA TYR A 565 -24.51 -3.68 -18.51
C TYR A 565 -25.63 -4.40 -19.29
N LYS A 566 -25.98 -5.64 -18.90
CA LYS A 566 -26.99 -6.49 -19.58
C LYS A 566 -26.63 -6.81 -21.05
N GLU A 567 -25.36 -6.89 -21.32
CA GLU A 567 -24.77 -7.21 -22.62
C GLU A 567 -23.79 -8.38 -22.46
N GLU A 568 -23.54 -9.13 -23.53
CA GLU A 568 -22.54 -10.23 -23.54
C GLU A 568 -21.14 -9.63 -23.67
N PHE A 569 -20.21 -10.12 -22.85
CA PHE A 569 -18.80 -9.69 -22.85
C PHE A 569 -17.86 -10.78 -23.33
N VAL A 570 -16.73 -10.38 -23.90
CA VAL A 570 -15.63 -11.25 -24.33
C VAL A 570 -14.29 -10.71 -23.89
N VAL A 571 -13.32 -11.60 -23.66
CA VAL A 571 -11.93 -11.22 -23.42
C VAL A 571 -11.21 -11.20 -24.78
N LYS A 572 -10.71 -10.02 -25.16
CA LYS A 572 -10.09 -9.77 -26.46
C LYS A 572 -8.57 -9.91 -26.44
N GLY A 573 -7.95 -9.56 -25.32
CA GLY A 573 -6.49 -9.46 -25.21
C GLY A 573 -5.91 -8.17 -25.77
N TYR A 574 -4.66 -7.89 -25.42
CA TYR A 574 -3.89 -6.84 -26.08
C TYR A 574 -3.50 -7.27 -27.52
N PRO A 575 -3.33 -6.31 -28.45
CA PRO A 575 -3.04 -6.61 -29.85
C PRO A 575 -1.62 -7.14 -30.04
N GLY A 576 -1.43 -7.85 -31.14
CA GLY A 576 -0.13 -8.33 -31.55
C GLY A 576 -0.04 -8.69 -33.02
N ALA A 577 1.18 -8.77 -33.59
CA ALA A 577 1.44 -9.03 -34.99
C ALA A 577 0.78 -10.31 -35.52
N ASP A 578 0.64 -11.32 -34.66
CA ASP A 578 0.11 -12.64 -35.00
C ASP A 578 -1.41 -12.76 -34.81
N GLY A 579 -2.09 -11.70 -34.31
CA GLY A 579 -3.52 -11.73 -34.05
C GLY A 579 -3.92 -12.61 -32.87
N MET A 580 -2.94 -13.11 -32.10
CA MET A 580 -3.22 -13.86 -30.87
C MET A 580 -3.43 -12.89 -29.71
N PRO A 581 -4.34 -13.22 -28.77
CA PRO A 581 -4.55 -12.38 -27.60
C PRO A 581 -3.29 -12.33 -26.74
N ARG A 582 -3.00 -11.18 -26.16
CA ARG A 582 -1.92 -11.01 -25.19
C ARG A 582 -2.45 -10.55 -23.86
N ALA A 583 -1.84 -11.04 -22.82
CA ALA A 583 -2.17 -10.70 -21.45
C ALA A 583 -0.90 -10.67 -20.59
N TYR A 584 -0.88 -9.81 -19.60
CA TYR A 584 0.27 -9.68 -18.70
C TYR A 584 -0.17 -9.90 -17.27
N ILE A 585 0.70 -10.58 -16.50
CA ILE A 585 0.51 -10.69 -15.06
C ILE A 585 0.98 -9.40 -14.40
N ASN A 586 0.15 -8.85 -13.54
CA ASN A 586 0.46 -7.68 -12.73
C ASN A 586 0.03 -7.92 -11.29
N SER A 587 0.90 -8.56 -10.52
CA SER A 587 0.60 -8.86 -9.12
C SER A 587 1.85 -8.84 -8.27
N PRO A 588 1.73 -8.40 -7.02
CA PRO A 588 2.79 -8.54 -6.07
C PRO A 588 3.12 -10.01 -5.84
N ALA A 589 4.39 -10.30 -5.62
CA ALA A 589 4.89 -11.63 -5.33
C ALA A 589 6.00 -11.56 -4.28
N MET A 590 6.20 -12.65 -3.56
CA MET A 590 7.32 -12.77 -2.62
C MET A 590 8.55 -13.33 -3.31
N SER A 591 9.66 -12.59 -3.18
CA SER A 591 11.01 -13.02 -3.58
C SER A 591 11.89 -13.11 -2.35
N ILE A 592 12.82 -14.08 -2.35
CA ILE A 592 13.82 -14.23 -1.29
C ILE A 592 15.17 -13.73 -1.83
N LEU A 593 15.88 -12.88 -1.08
CA LEU A 593 17.21 -12.44 -1.47
C LEU A 593 18.25 -13.57 -1.36
N SER A 594 19.10 -13.71 -2.37
CA SER A 594 20.18 -14.72 -2.39
C SER A 594 21.24 -14.47 -1.32
N THR A 595 21.32 -13.25 -0.79
CA THR A 595 22.17 -12.85 0.33
C THR A 595 21.59 -13.13 1.71
N SER A 596 20.30 -13.48 1.81
CA SER A 596 19.66 -13.83 3.10
C SER A 596 20.42 -14.97 3.78
N GLU A 597 20.65 -14.85 5.08
CA GLU A 597 21.24 -15.91 5.91
C GLU A 597 20.17 -16.82 6.53
N VAL A 598 18.88 -16.44 6.40
CA VAL A 598 17.72 -17.16 6.95
C VAL A 598 16.77 -17.70 5.85
N LYS A 599 17.32 -18.01 4.67
CA LYS A 599 16.57 -18.44 3.47
C LYS A 599 15.56 -19.55 3.74
N GLN A 600 15.91 -20.53 4.59
CA GLN A 600 15.00 -21.63 4.94
C GLN A 600 13.77 -21.10 5.68
N GLY A 601 13.96 -20.22 6.65
CA GLY A 601 12.86 -19.60 7.38
C GLY A 601 12.02 -18.67 6.49
N ALA A 602 12.69 -17.93 5.58
CA ALA A 602 12.02 -17.09 4.60
C ALA A 602 11.12 -17.90 3.67
N TYR A 603 11.57 -19.06 3.19
CA TYR A 603 10.77 -19.97 2.40
C TYR A 603 9.61 -20.61 3.23
N GLU A 604 9.88 -21.01 4.46
CA GLU A 604 8.84 -21.55 5.37
C GLU A 604 7.72 -20.52 5.58
N PHE A 605 8.06 -19.23 5.70
CA PHE A 605 7.05 -18.19 5.78
C PHE A 605 6.28 -18.02 4.45
N LEU A 606 6.98 -18.00 3.31
CA LEU A 606 6.35 -17.89 1.99
C LEU A 606 5.35 -19.04 1.77
N GLU A 607 5.76 -20.29 2.02
CA GLU A 607 4.90 -21.47 1.90
C GLU A 607 3.71 -21.39 2.88
N PHE A 608 3.96 -21.00 4.14
CA PHE A 608 2.93 -20.80 5.14
C PHE A 608 1.92 -19.74 4.69
N TYR A 609 2.40 -18.62 4.14
CA TYR A 609 1.56 -17.53 3.66
C TYR A 609 0.64 -17.99 2.52
N LEU A 610 1.17 -18.67 1.52
CA LEU A 610 0.35 -19.20 0.41
C LEU A 610 -0.77 -20.12 0.92
N MET A 611 -0.45 -21.04 1.84
CA MET A 611 -1.44 -21.93 2.43
C MET A 611 -2.45 -21.22 3.35
N TYR A 612 -2.00 -20.18 4.05
CA TYR A 612 -2.84 -19.37 4.92
C TYR A 612 -3.87 -18.60 4.11
N VAL A 613 -3.43 -17.93 3.04
CA VAL A 613 -4.29 -17.17 2.14
C VAL A 613 -5.30 -18.10 1.45
N GLU A 614 -4.88 -19.27 0.97
CA GLU A 614 -5.79 -20.27 0.39
C GLU A 614 -6.90 -20.66 1.37
N LYS A 615 -6.55 -20.91 2.63
CA LYS A 615 -7.51 -21.29 3.66
C LYS A 615 -8.48 -20.15 3.99
N THR A 616 -7.97 -18.94 4.21
CA THR A 616 -8.76 -17.77 4.59
C THR A 616 -9.60 -17.25 3.44
N GLN A 617 -9.08 -17.26 2.20
CA GLN A 617 -9.90 -16.97 1.02
C GLN A 617 -11.08 -17.92 0.90
N GLY A 618 -10.91 -19.18 1.21
CA GLY A 618 -12.02 -20.14 1.25
C GLY A 618 -13.11 -19.76 2.26
N GLU A 619 -12.78 -19.01 3.31
CA GLU A 619 -13.70 -18.44 4.29
C GLU A 619 -14.29 -17.10 3.82
N ALA A 620 -13.48 -16.19 3.33
CA ALA A 620 -13.88 -14.89 2.76
C ALA A 620 -14.74 -15.04 1.49
N MET A 621 -14.45 -16.05 0.64
CA MET A 621 -15.29 -16.39 -0.51
C MET A 621 -16.72 -16.77 -0.11
N ARG A 622 -16.90 -17.38 1.08
CA ARG A 622 -18.24 -17.71 1.59
C ARG A 622 -18.99 -16.49 2.12
N GLU A 623 -18.25 -15.50 2.60
CA GLU A 623 -18.82 -14.31 3.25
C GLU A 623 -18.97 -13.13 2.30
N HIS A 624 -18.05 -12.95 1.32
CA HIS A 624 -18.00 -11.74 0.48
C HIS A 624 -17.95 -11.98 -1.04
N GLY A 625 -17.95 -13.25 -1.49
CA GLY A 625 -18.03 -13.57 -2.93
C GLY A 625 -16.80 -13.19 -3.78
N THR A 626 -15.64 -12.93 -3.18
CA THR A 626 -14.42 -12.61 -3.92
C THR A 626 -13.74 -13.88 -4.43
N PHE A 627 -13.68 -14.06 -5.74
CA PHE A 627 -13.11 -15.25 -6.41
C PHE A 627 -11.81 -14.85 -7.12
N ARG A 628 -10.76 -14.51 -6.37
CA ARG A 628 -9.45 -14.11 -6.90
C ARG A 628 -8.84 -15.23 -7.75
N LEU A 629 -8.01 -14.85 -8.71
CA LEU A 629 -7.21 -15.79 -9.49
C LEU A 629 -6.04 -16.28 -8.64
N THR A 630 -6.02 -17.54 -8.26
CA THR A 630 -4.97 -18.14 -7.42
C THR A 630 -3.96 -18.91 -8.26
N ILE A 631 -2.71 -19.01 -7.78
CA ILE A 631 -1.66 -19.78 -8.45
C ILE A 631 -1.89 -21.29 -8.34
N ASP A 632 -2.54 -21.77 -7.28
CA ASP A 632 -2.86 -23.18 -7.06
C ASP A 632 -4.03 -23.63 -7.93
N ARG A 633 -3.84 -24.70 -8.73
CA ARG A 633 -4.84 -25.21 -9.68
C ARG A 633 -6.06 -25.80 -9.00
N ASP A 634 -5.86 -26.53 -7.91
CA ASP A 634 -6.95 -27.16 -7.18
C ASP A 634 -7.84 -26.11 -6.52
N SER A 635 -7.23 -25.05 -5.99
CA SER A 635 -7.94 -23.89 -5.41
C SER A 635 -8.70 -23.12 -6.48
N MET A 636 -8.11 -22.94 -7.68
CA MET A 636 -8.78 -22.32 -8.82
C MET A 636 -10.01 -23.11 -9.25
N GLU A 637 -9.91 -24.44 -9.36
CA GLU A 637 -11.05 -25.30 -9.74
C GLU A 637 -12.14 -25.27 -8.66
N LYS A 638 -11.77 -25.29 -7.37
CA LYS A 638 -12.73 -25.16 -6.27
C LYS A 638 -13.42 -23.79 -6.30
N ALA A 639 -12.67 -22.70 -6.61
CA ALA A 639 -13.23 -21.37 -6.77
C ALA A 639 -14.23 -21.32 -7.92
N LYS A 640 -13.91 -21.89 -9.10
CA LYS A 640 -14.82 -22.04 -10.24
C LYS A 640 -16.13 -22.73 -9.83
N GLN A 641 -16.02 -23.89 -9.19
CA GLN A 641 -17.20 -24.68 -8.81
C GLN A 641 -18.09 -23.95 -7.79
N ARG A 642 -17.51 -23.20 -6.87
CA ARG A 642 -18.26 -22.39 -5.90
C ARG A 642 -18.93 -21.20 -6.59
N LEU A 643 -18.20 -20.50 -7.46
CA LEU A 643 -18.71 -19.37 -8.22
C LEU A 643 -19.96 -19.76 -9.02
N LEU A 644 -19.93 -20.90 -9.70
CA LEU A 644 -21.07 -21.43 -10.47
C LEU A 644 -22.31 -21.79 -9.60
N GLN A 645 -22.15 -21.93 -8.29
CA GLN A 645 -23.23 -22.15 -7.33
C GLN A 645 -23.70 -20.87 -6.63
N THR A 646 -22.98 -19.78 -6.82
CA THR A 646 -23.27 -18.48 -6.22
C THR A 646 -24.39 -17.79 -7.00
N THR A 647 -25.35 -17.20 -6.28
CA THR A 647 -26.50 -16.50 -6.87
C THR A 647 -26.55 -15.02 -6.49
N ASP A 648 -25.52 -14.56 -5.80
CA ASP A 648 -25.38 -13.18 -5.30
C ASP A 648 -23.93 -12.77 -5.32
N PHE A 649 -23.64 -11.52 -5.66
CA PHE A 649 -22.31 -10.95 -5.59
C PHE A 649 -22.41 -9.61 -4.85
N LEU A 650 -21.81 -9.54 -3.66
CA LEU A 650 -21.82 -8.35 -2.79
C LEU A 650 -23.25 -7.79 -2.57
N GLY A 651 -24.23 -8.68 -2.28
CA GLY A 651 -25.61 -8.29 -2.06
C GLY A 651 -26.42 -8.03 -3.34
N THR A 652 -25.82 -8.19 -4.52
CA THR A 652 -26.51 -8.00 -5.81
C THR A 652 -26.75 -9.38 -6.45
N PRO A 653 -28.03 -9.72 -6.78
CA PRO A 653 -28.34 -10.97 -7.47
C PRO A 653 -27.57 -11.06 -8.78
N CYS A 654 -26.73 -12.11 -8.91
CA CYS A 654 -25.90 -12.36 -10.07
C CYS A 654 -25.90 -13.85 -10.40
N THR A 655 -25.90 -14.20 -11.69
CA THR A 655 -25.83 -15.58 -12.15
C THR A 655 -24.51 -15.78 -12.88
N PHE A 656 -23.75 -16.78 -12.45
CA PHE A 656 -22.48 -17.15 -13.05
C PHE A 656 -22.65 -18.40 -13.92
N THR A 657 -22.19 -18.35 -15.15
CA THR A 657 -22.25 -19.46 -16.11
C THR A 657 -20.84 -19.95 -16.45
N GLU A 658 -20.73 -21.22 -16.88
CA GLU A 658 -19.45 -21.79 -17.33
C GLU A 658 -18.82 -20.94 -18.45
N ARG A 659 -19.59 -20.44 -19.43
CA ARG A 659 -19.08 -19.59 -20.49
C ARG A 659 -18.37 -18.35 -19.95
N GLN A 660 -19.00 -17.65 -19.02
CA GLN A 660 -18.43 -16.40 -18.45
C GLN A 660 -17.14 -16.64 -17.68
N VAL A 661 -17.07 -17.76 -16.96
CA VAL A 661 -15.85 -18.16 -16.24
C VAL A 661 -14.79 -18.65 -17.21
N ASP A 662 -15.17 -19.40 -18.26
CA ASP A 662 -14.25 -19.89 -19.27
C ASP A 662 -13.64 -18.73 -20.08
N GLU A 663 -14.36 -17.63 -20.34
CA GLU A 663 -13.79 -16.42 -20.94
C GLU A 663 -12.58 -15.90 -20.15
N VAL A 664 -12.64 -15.95 -18.82
CA VAL A 664 -11.52 -15.57 -17.96
C VAL A 664 -10.41 -16.63 -17.98
N LEU A 665 -10.77 -17.91 -17.93
CA LEU A 665 -9.78 -18.98 -17.89
C LEU A 665 -9.04 -19.17 -19.23
N ASP A 666 -9.70 -18.90 -20.34
CA ASP A 666 -9.15 -19.10 -21.70
C ASP A 666 -8.06 -18.08 -22.06
N ILE A 667 -7.96 -16.94 -21.34
CA ILE A 667 -6.86 -16.01 -21.51
C ILE A 667 -5.58 -16.43 -20.75
N ILE A 668 -5.70 -17.25 -19.69
CA ILE A 668 -4.56 -17.64 -18.84
C ILE A 668 -3.42 -18.28 -19.65
N PRO A 669 -3.63 -19.15 -20.67
CA PRO A 669 -2.55 -19.68 -21.51
C PRO A 669 -1.71 -18.62 -22.23
N TYR A 670 -2.23 -17.41 -22.39
CA TYR A 670 -1.56 -16.29 -23.05
C TYR A 670 -0.93 -15.30 -22.09
N VAL A 671 -1.10 -15.51 -20.77
CA VAL A 671 -0.51 -14.67 -19.74
C VAL A 671 1.00 -14.81 -19.75
N ARG A 672 1.69 -13.67 -19.74
CA ARG A 672 3.15 -13.53 -19.71
C ARG A 672 3.55 -12.47 -18.70
N ARG A 673 4.82 -12.40 -18.39
CA ARG A 673 5.41 -11.26 -17.68
C ARG A 673 5.72 -10.14 -18.64
N LYS A 674 5.43 -8.89 -18.25
CA LYS A 674 5.91 -7.71 -18.98
C LYS A 674 7.43 -7.58 -18.75
N ASP A 675 8.19 -7.49 -19.80
CA ASP A 675 9.66 -7.39 -19.70
C ASP A 675 10.08 -5.93 -19.51
N TYR A 676 10.20 -5.50 -18.24
CA TYR A 676 10.64 -4.15 -17.87
C TYR A 676 12.11 -3.88 -18.22
N SER A 677 12.92 -4.91 -18.46
CA SER A 677 14.29 -4.72 -18.93
C SER A 677 14.36 -4.08 -20.33
N LEU A 678 13.22 -4.10 -21.05
CA LEU A 678 13.08 -3.46 -22.35
C LEU A 678 12.58 -2.01 -22.31
N ASP A 679 12.36 -1.43 -21.13
CA ASP A 679 11.82 -0.06 -21.01
C ASP A 679 12.73 0.98 -21.66
N ILE A 680 14.05 0.80 -21.57
CA ILE A 680 15.00 1.67 -22.29
C ILE A 680 14.77 1.57 -23.80
N LEU A 681 14.57 0.36 -24.32
CA LEU A 681 14.27 0.15 -25.72
C LEU A 681 12.93 0.76 -26.13
N ARG A 682 11.87 0.57 -25.33
CA ARG A 682 10.55 1.17 -25.57
C ARG A 682 10.64 2.70 -25.63
N ASN A 683 11.33 3.32 -24.67
CA ASN A 683 11.53 4.76 -24.63
C ASN A 683 12.33 5.25 -25.83
N LEU A 684 13.37 4.54 -26.22
CA LEU A 684 14.18 4.85 -27.39
C LEU A 684 13.37 4.80 -28.68
N ILE A 685 12.47 3.82 -28.84
CA ILE A 685 11.56 3.72 -29.99
C ILE A 685 10.59 4.89 -29.97
N TRP A 686 9.99 5.18 -28.80
CA TRP A 686 9.03 6.25 -28.66
C TRP A 686 9.61 7.63 -29.00
N GLU A 687 10.80 7.98 -28.50
CA GLU A 687 11.48 9.24 -28.81
C GLU A 687 11.63 9.45 -30.33
N GLU A 688 11.97 8.41 -31.07
CA GLU A 688 12.11 8.52 -32.52
C GLU A 688 10.76 8.66 -33.24
N LEU A 689 9.72 7.98 -32.72
CA LEU A 689 8.35 8.13 -33.22
C LEU A 689 7.79 9.54 -32.99
N GLU A 690 8.09 10.17 -31.84
CA GLU A 690 7.69 11.55 -31.60
C GLU A 690 8.25 12.51 -32.64
N TYR A 691 9.52 12.38 -33.07
CA TYR A 691 10.08 13.20 -34.16
C TYR A 691 9.35 13.00 -35.48
N TYR A 692 8.87 11.79 -35.74
CA TYR A 692 8.04 11.52 -36.93
C TYR A 692 6.64 12.14 -36.78
N PHE A 693 6.01 12.02 -35.63
CA PHE A 693 4.68 12.61 -35.40
C PHE A 693 4.69 14.12 -35.50
N GLU A 694 5.75 14.76 -35.01
CA GLU A 694 5.98 16.21 -35.15
C GLU A 694 6.38 16.66 -36.58
N GLY A 695 6.56 15.74 -37.49
CA GLY A 695 6.99 16.05 -38.88
C GLY A 695 8.45 16.49 -39.03
N LYS A 696 9.29 16.20 -38.01
CA LYS A 696 10.73 16.50 -38.02
C LYS A 696 11.55 15.47 -38.79
N LYS A 697 11.03 14.27 -38.95
CA LYS A 697 11.64 13.15 -39.71
C LYS A 697 10.61 12.48 -40.61
N GLU A 698 11.08 11.88 -41.68
CA GLU A 698 10.28 11.04 -42.57
C GLU A 698 10.19 9.61 -42.01
N LEU A 699 9.14 8.86 -42.36
CA LEU A 699 8.86 7.53 -41.84
C LEU A 699 10.01 6.55 -42.05
N GLU A 700 10.53 6.44 -43.26
CA GLU A 700 11.64 5.53 -43.55
C GLU A 700 12.92 5.88 -42.78
N GLU A 701 13.20 7.17 -42.62
CA GLU A 701 14.35 7.61 -41.80
C GLU A 701 14.17 7.22 -40.35
N THR A 702 12.97 7.45 -39.78
CA THR A 702 12.61 7.11 -38.42
C THR A 702 12.76 5.61 -38.18
N CYS A 703 12.12 4.77 -38.99
CA CYS A 703 12.20 3.32 -38.85
C CYS A 703 13.64 2.79 -38.97
N ARG A 704 14.44 3.32 -39.90
CA ARG A 704 15.86 2.95 -40.04
C ARG A 704 16.67 3.31 -38.81
N ILE A 705 16.41 4.47 -38.18
CA ILE A 705 17.11 4.88 -36.96
C ILE A 705 16.67 3.99 -35.81
N ILE A 706 15.36 3.72 -35.63
CA ILE A 706 14.83 2.83 -34.61
C ILE A 706 15.46 1.45 -34.71
N GLN A 707 15.47 0.84 -35.90
CA GLN A 707 16.07 -0.46 -36.15
C GLN A 707 17.55 -0.48 -35.75
N SER A 708 18.32 0.52 -36.18
CA SER A 708 19.75 0.61 -35.87
C SER A 708 19.99 0.76 -34.35
N ARG A 709 19.21 1.60 -33.68
CA ARG A 709 19.36 1.83 -32.21
C ARG A 709 18.88 0.62 -31.43
N ALA A 710 17.77 0.01 -31.82
CA ALA A 710 17.26 -1.21 -31.20
C ALA A 710 18.25 -2.36 -31.31
N GLN A 711 18.82 -2.57 -32.50
CA GLN A 711 19.84 -3.60 -32.70
C GLN A 711 21.08 -3.36 -31.84
N MET A 712 21.59 -2.13 -31.76
CA MET A 712 22.72 -1.79 -30.92
C MET A 712 22.43 -2.08 -29.44
N TYR A 713 21.25 -1.66 -28.96
CA TYR A 713 20.84 -1.91 -27.58
C TYR A 713 20.80 -3.41 -27.25
N LEU A 714 20.20 -4.21 -28.13
CA LEU A 714 20.07 -5.65 -27.93
C LEU A 714 21.42 -6.36 -28.04
N GLU A 715 22.33 -5.93 -28.94
CA GLU A 715 23.69 -6.47 -29.05
C GLU A 715 24.54 -6.12 -27.81
N GLU A 716 24.42 -4.91 -27.26
CA GLU A 716 25.11 -4.50 -26.03
C GLU A 716 24.63 -5.33 -24.83
N ARG A 717 23.34 -5.65 -24.78
CA ARG A 717 22.77 -6.51 -23.74
C ARG A 717 23.28 -7.95 -23.84
N GLU A 718 23.30 -8.55 -25.07
CA GLU A 718 23.85 -9.91 -25.27
C GLU A 718 25.33 -10.01 -24.88
N ILE A 719 26.10 -8.92 -24.93
CA ILE A 719 27.51 -8.91 -24.52
C ILE A 719 27.66 -8.76 -22.99
N ALA A 720 26.68 -8.14 -22.34
CA ALA A 720 26.68 -7.90 -20.90
C ALA A 720 26.19 -9.12 -20.08
N GLU A 721 25.38 -9.98 -20.67
CA GLU A 721 24.96 -11.30 -20.18
C GLU A 721 26.08 -12.35 -20.41
#